data_d12a1bef47d90a8d7a915118bf6002c8
#
_entry.id   d12a1bef47d90a8d7a915118bf6002c8
#
_cell.length_a   1.000
_cell.length_b   1.000
_cell.length_c   1.000
_cell.angle_alpha   90.00
_cell.angle_beta   90.00
_cell.angle_gamma   90.00
#
_symmetry.space_group_name_H-M   'P 1'
#
loop_
_entity.id
_entity.type
_entity.pdbx_description
1 polymer ?
#
loop_
_entity_poly.entity_id
_entity_poly.type
_entity_poly.pdbx_seq_one_letter_code
_entity_poly.pdbx_strand_id
1 'polypeptide(L)'
;MTIIKDEVFDSLNPNIQGFVDNCDYQVVTGWLIDFSNVNRYLSLKVLIDDVEVCRGLADEYRQDLAENTAFNNTSHAYSIKIPKHFLDGNDHEVNIVEVETNYVLGGSPLKINFPKVNIRSQETRMDLALVGKDGWLFLCNDSNNAIGQYTGEVKISTTILENYKSHYQAIQDFYRSKNICYLLTIVPGKESLYSEFLPNTVVASRDLSVKDKFIATINTELDTNILDLYPLLITNKSLGQLYYKNDSHWNYLGAMIASKHIINKLHEKFPNIPIFDEKKFTLINADEGQCDLNEKIRLNYVGGQFIENNELMENNLAVCAVGVQYDNNAIEILEHPYKMLSKTRPTRLFKHNKISKLPRAIIVRDSYADWMIPFLTEYFSECLFIWARNVDNAVVESFKPDIIIEQVVDRFLAQNRLNTRKILTPVLYGVSSFIPNTPFLNADELSDAVGGNTGNLLYCHALSCITNTFNTIPLNSPLSSLSLEKNRLVLPLANALGSHIDLADLAIEFKDISIPMVGVGLGAQGEITGIDVHSIPDGSWEWLRVLQNKSATDYPNISLRGQMTYDAIASKGLEEKCVITGCPSNFINPSYHLGKEIFRRRANGVRRVAIVSGNPNLPLLNKLEQSLVKLVEDTNGLYVCQHPIQMLRLSHQEYKHISKSDLLFYKKYIHPTLRDDAFFHWFRRWSYVFTSVPEWLSTMKRFDLVVGTRIHGVMAGIQAGVPSVCLCIDSRTLELCETMMIPHVSAFDYLNGITLEEIDFIFSQWDWNAFDDNRQILARRFAEFFNENQLEVFGACKSLIECKK
;
A
#
# COMPACT_ATOMS: atom_id res chain seq x y z
N MET A 1 0.63 42.73 -22.30
CA MET A 1 1.24 44.05 -22.53
C MET A 1 0.25 45.13 -22.05
N THR A 2 0.37 45.58 -20.82
CA THR A 2 -0.23 46.86 -20.39
C THR A 2 0.64 47.32 -19.22
N ILE A 3 1.40 48.35 -19.49
CA ILE A 3 2.30 49.06 -18.60
C ILE A 3 1.41 49.89 -17.65
N ILE A 4 1.53 49.72 -16.35
CA ILE A 4 1.06 50.68 -15.39
C ILE A 4 2.30 51.27 -14.74
N LYS A 5 2.38 52.57 -14.79
CA LYS A 5 3.47 53.44 -14.32
C LYS A 5 3.27 53.81 -12.86
N ASP A 6 4.44 53.84 -12.19
CA ASP A 6 4.84 54.71 -11.13
C ASP A 6 4.05 54.74 -9.78
N GLU A 7 4.64 54.03 -8.77
CA GLU A 7 4.74 54.64 -7.43
C GLU A 7 6.12 54.32 -6.81
N VAL A 8 6.66 55.24 -6.14
CA VAL A 8 8.02 55.47 -5.66
C VAL A 8 8.52 54.34 -4.75
N PHE A 9 9.61 53.66 -5.17
CA PHE A 9 10.44 52.83 -4.30
C PHE A 9 11.78 53.49 -4.07
N ASP A 10 12.04 53.89 -2.83
CA ASP A 10 13.35 54.29 -2.35
C ASP A 10 14.21 53.04 -2.18
N SER A 11 15.02 52.66 -3.16
CA SER A 11 15.89 51.48 -3.12
C SER A 11 17.24 51.85 -2.56
N LEU A 12 17.63 51.30 -1.44
CA LEU A 12 18.94 51.45 -0.81
C LEU A 12 20.10 50.83 -1.64
N ASN A 13 19.81 50.03 -2.67
CA ASN A 13 20.81 49.50 -3.62
C ASN A 13 20.22 49.40 -5.04
N PRO A 14 20.52 50.29 -5.97
CA PRO A 14 19.96 50.31 -7.34
C PRO A 14 20.40 49.14 -8.21
N ASN A 15 21.33 48.29 -7.78
CA ASN A 15 21.86 47.19 -8.55
C ASN A 15 21.17 45.85 -8.28
N ILE A 16 20.39 45.72 -7.22
CA ILE A 16 19.65 44.49 -6.91
C ILE A 16 18.23 44.63 -7.46
N GLN A 17 17.84 43.65 -8.27
CA GLN A 17 16.50 43.56 -8.82
C GLN A 17 15.97 42.13 -8.70
N GLY A 18 14.67 41.97 -8.43
CA GLY A 18 14.01 40.69 -8.31
C GLY A 18 12.49 40.83 -8.41
N PHE A 19 11.85 39.74 -8.78
CA PHE A 19 10.40 39.70 -8.95
C PHE A 19 9.84 38.35 -8.49
N VAL A 20 8.65 38.38 -7.92
CA VAL A 20 7.87 37.19 -7.55
C VAL A 20 6.93 36.85 -8.70
N ASP A 21 7.21 35.77 -9.41
CA ASP A 21 6.41 35.33 -10.55
C ASP A 21 5.13 34.62 -10.13
N ASN A 22 5.24 33.76 -9.11
CA ASN A 22 4.09 33.07 -8.54
C ASN A 22 4.29 32.87 -7.04
N CYS A 23 3.21 32.99 -6.30
CA CYS A 23 3.14 32.65 -4.89
C CYS A 23 1.79 32.06 -4.57
N ASP A 24 1.78 30.84 -4.07
CA ASP A 24 0.61 30.20 -3.52
C ASP A 24 0.91 29.67 -2.12
N TYR A 25 -0.03 28.94 -1.52
CA TYR A 25 0.13 28.40 -0.18
C TYR A 25 1.17 27.28 -0.06
N GLN A 26 1.80 26.84 -1.15
CA GLN A 26 2.79 25.76 -1.18
C GLN A 26 4.19 26.24 -1.52
N VAL A 27 4.29 27.17 -2.47
CA VAL A 27 5.57 27.57 -3.04
C VAL A 27 5.57 29.02 -3.49
N VAL A 28 6.70 29.68 -3.30
CA VAL A 28 7.01 30.98 -3.88
C VAL A 28 8.09 30.80 -4.93
N THR A 29 7.86 31.30 -6.15
CA THR A 29 8.82 31.23 -7.24
C THR A 29 9.06 32.62 -7.83
N GLY A 30 10.26 32.83 -8.34
CA GLY A 30 10.64 34.09 -8.96
C GLY A 30 12.13 34.12 -9.31
N TRP A 31 12.69 35.32 -9.37
CA TRP A 31 14.10 35.54 -9.65
C TRP A 31 14.63 36.75 -8.87
N LEU A 32 15.96 36.74 -8.61
CA LEU A 32 16.66 37.82 -7.90
C LEU A 32 18.10 37.87 -8.34
N ILE A 33 18.59 39.04 -8.77
CA ILE A 33 19.94 39.24 -9.30
C ILE A 33 20.57 40.53 -8.77
N ASP A 34 21.91 40.50 -8.59
CA ASP A 34 22.76 41.66 -8.35
C ASP A 34 23.48 42.00 -9.67
N PHE A 35 23.04 43.02 -10.39
CA PHE A 35 23.71 43.50 -11.63
C PHE A 35 25.11 44.05 -11.43
N SER A 36 25.53 44.38 -10.20
CA SER A 36 26.91 44.74 -9.92
C SER A 36 27.85 43.52 -9.80
N ASN A 37 27.28 42.32 -9.51
CA ASN A 37 28.00 41.07 -9.41
C ASN A 37 27.11 39.87 -9.82
N VAL A 38 26.95 39.67 -11.10
CA VAL A 38 26.09 38.61 -11.67
C VAL A 38 26.54 37.18 -11.37
N ASN A 39 27.70 36.99 -10.77
CA ASN A 39 28.15 35.65 -10.32
C ASN A 39 27.80 35.38 -8.85
N ARG A 40 27.17 36.31 -8.16
CA ARG A 40 26.79 36.18 -6.76
C ARG A 40 25.35 35.73 -6.69
N TYR A 41 25.09 34.63 -6.03
CA TYR A 41 23.73 34.20 -5.67
C TYR A 41 23.27 34.92 -4.41
N LEU A 42 22.06 35.47 -4.47
CA LEU A 42 21.47 36.23 -3.37
C LEU A 42 20.54 35.37 -2.53
N SER A 43 20.56 35.59 -1.23
CA SER A 43 19.66 34.91 -0.29
C SER A 43 18.38 35.71 -0.09
N LEU A 44 17.27 35.01 -0.04
CA LEU A 44 15.95 35.61 0.24
C LEU A 44 15.35 35.00 1.50
N LYS A 45 14.52 35.81 2.15
CA LYS A 45 13.62 35.40 3.23
C LYS A 45 12.16 35.63 2.82
N VAL A 46 11.30 34.69 3.18
CA VAL A 46 9.85 34.81 3.04
C VAL A 46 9.27 35.22 4.40
N LEU A 47 8.54 36.31 4.41
CA LEU A 47 7.82 36.80 5.59
C LEU A 47 6.34 36.54 5.38
N ILE A 48 5.65 36.01 6.38
CA ILE A 48 4.19 35.88 6.40
C ILE A 48 3.70 36.69 7.62
N ASP A 49 2.85 37.67 7.36
CA ASP A 49 2.38 38.62 8.40
C ASP A 49 3.56 39.24 9.21
N ASP A 50 4.60 39.68 8.47
CA ASP A 50 5.86 40.24 8.99
C ASP A 50 6.73 39.27 9.80
N VAL A 51 6.39 37.97 9.86
CA VAL A 51 7.20 36.94 10.52
C VAL A 51 8.01 36.15 9.47
N GLU A 52 9.32 36.09 9.65
CA GLU A 52 10.20 35.29 8.79
C GLU A 52 9.89 33.79 8.96
N VAL A 53 9.53 33.12 7.85
CA VAL A 53 9.06 31.71 7.89
C VAL A 53 9.99 30.75 7.19
N CYS A 54 10.74 31.21 6.21
CA CYS A 54 11.76 30.40 5.52
C CYS A 54 12.71 31.28 4.71
N ARG A 55 13.83 30.67 4.32
CA ARG A 55 14.85 31.28 3.46
C ARG A 55 15.10 30.39 2.25
N GLY A 56 15.64 31.00 1.21
CA GLY A 56 16.09 30.32 0.01
C GLY A 56 17.25 31.08 -0.66
N LEU A 57 17.80 30.49 -1.70
CA LEU A 57 18.84 31.05 -2.53
C LEU A 57 18.33 31.18 -3.95
N ALA A 58 18.67 32.26 -4.64
CA ALA A 58 18.38 32.46 -6.05
C ALA A 58 19.53 31.86 -6.89
N ASP A 59 19.52 30.55 -7.06
CA ASP A 59 20.59 29.78 -7.74
C ASP A 59 20.05 28.76 -8.76
N GLU A 60 18.73 28.75 -8.98
CA GLU A 60 18.10 27.83 -9.92
C GLU A 60 18.18 28.35 -11.36
N TYR A 61 18.43 27.41 -12.30
CA TYR A 61 18.43 27.71 -13.74
C TYR A 61 17.02 27.96 -14.26
N ARG A 62 16.86 29.01 -15.15
CA ARG A 62 15.60 29.29 -15.82
C ARG A 62 15.83 29.75 -17.27
N GLN A 63 15.17 29.11 -18.22
CA GLN A 63 15.43 29.29 -19.65
C GLN A 63 15.10 30.68 -20.16
N ASP A 64 14.03 31.31 -19.68
CA ASP A 64 13.62 32.65 -20.12
C ASP A 64 14.58 33.76 -19.62
N LEU A 65 15.26 33.54 -18.49
CA LEU A 65 16.36 34.41 -18.05
C LEU A 65 17.60 34.24 -18.95
N ALA A 66 17.79 33.02 -19.50
CA ALA A 66 18.87 32.74 -20.45
C ALA A 66 18.68 33.45 -21.80
N GLU A 67 17.47 33.63 -22.22
CA GLU A 67 17.12 34.31 -23.50
C GLU A 67 17.26 35.83 -23.40
N ASN A 68 17.35 36.39 -22.20
CA ASN A 68 17.50 37.81 -21.98
C ASN A 68 19.01 38.19 -21.86
N THR A 69 19.50 38.93 -22.87
CA THR A 69 20.92 39.33 -22.99
C THR A 69 21.45 40.19 -21.85
N ALA A 70 20.58 40.68 -20.96
CA ALA A 70 20.98 41.40 -19.73
C ALA A 70 21.51 40.48 -18.62
N PHE A 71 21.24 39.15 -18.71
CA PHE A 71 21.66 38.15 -17.74
C PHE A 71 22.85 37.34 -18.29
N ASN A 72 24.08 37.65 -17.84
CA ASN A 72 25.28 36.86 -18.21
C ASN A 72 25.33 35.49 -17.52
N ASN A 73 24.57 35.26 -16.46
CA ASN A 73 24.37 34.01 -15.76
C ASN A 73 22.87 33.72 -15.66
N THR A 74 22.49 32.50 -15.92
CA THR A 74 21.06 32.08 -16.06
C THR A 74 20.48 31.44 -14.82
N SER A 75 21.29 31.29 -13.74
CA SER A 75 20.91 30.64 -12.50
C SER A 75 20.62 31.69 -11.41
N HIS A 76 19.55 32.45 -11.59
CA HIS A 76 19.09 33.49 -10.65
C HIS A 76 17.60 33.34 -10.28
N ALA A 77 17.00 32.19 -10.63
CA ALA A 77 15.66 31.86 -10.19
C ALA A 77 15.67 31.22 -8.80
N TYR A 78 14.51 31.23 -8.15
CA TYR A 78 14.30 30.54 -6.88
C TYR A 78 12.93 29.86 -6.84
N SER A 79 12.86 28.78 -6.04
CA SER A 79 11.65 28.07 -5.71
C SER A 79 11.65 27.70 -4.23
N ILE A 80 10.89 28.41 -3.41
CA ILE A 80 10.93 28.31 -1.95
C ILE A 80 9.60 27.74 -1.46
N LYS A 81 9.63 26.61 -0.75
CA LYS A 81 8.45 25.98 -0.19
C LYS A 81 7.98 26.72 1.07
N ILE A 82 6.68 27.07 1.09
CA ILE A 82 6.05 27.66 2.27
C ILE A 82 5.77 26.58 3.32
N PRO A 83 6.12 26.79 4.59
CA PRO A 83 5.83 25.84 5.66
C PRO A 83 4.33 25.65 5.87
N LYS A 84 3.90 24.40 5.99
CA LYS A 84 2.46 24.03 6.03
C LYS A 84 1.71 24.46 7.29
N HIS A 85 2.37 24.96 8.31
CA HIS A 85 1.70 25.40 9.56
C HIS A 85 0.91 26.72 9.45
N PHE A 86 1.04 27.44 8.32
CA PHE A 86 0.22 28.62 8.01
C PHE A 86 -1.11 28.26 7.33
N LEU A 87 -1.41 26.98 7.09
CA LEU A 87 -2.65 26.55 6.44
C LEU A 87 -3.84 26.57 7.42
N ASP A 88 -4.23 27.75 7.87
CA ASP A 88 -5.25 27.97 8.90
C ASP A 88 -6.62 28.39 8.38
N GLY A 89 -6.73 28.66 7.09
CA GLY A 89 -7.96 29.11 6.41
C GLY A 89 -8.10 30.63 6.36
N ASN A 90 -7.07 31.37 6.72
CA ASN A 90 -7.08 32.85 6.73
C ASN A 90 -6.35 33.43 5.53
N ASP A 91 -6.57 34.72 5.29
CA ASP A 91 -5.78 35.51 4.36
C ASP A 91 -4.52 36.00 5.07
N HIS A 92 -3.36 35.75 4.46
CA HIS A 92 -2.06 36.16 4.95
C HIS A 92 -1.40 37.14 3.98
N GLU A 93 -0.58 38.04 4.49
CA GLU A 93 0.28 38.90 3.70
C GLU A 93 1.68 38.29 3.57
N VAL A 94 2.10 37.95 2.34
CA VAL A 94 3.37 37.31 2.05
C VAL A 94 4.33 38.32 1.44
N ASN A 95 5.47 38.57 2.12
CA ASN A 95 6.55 39.43 1.67
C ASN A 95 7.80 38.59 1.36
N ILE A 96 8.45 38.90 0.22
CA ILE A 96 9.72 38.26 -0.18
C ILE A 96 10.81 39.35 -0.22
N VAL A 97 11.86 39.12 0.58
CA VAL A 97 12.84 40.13 0.87
C VAL A 97 14.25 39.56 0.73
N GLU A 98 15.15 40.30 0.08
CA GLU A 98 16.59 39.96 0.05
C GLU A 98 17.20 40.15 1.45
N VAL A 99 18.04 39.20 1.90
CA VAL A 99 18.44 39.07 3.31
C VAL A 99 19.38 40.18 3.78
N GLU A 100 20.38 40.58 2.97
CA GLU A 100 21.44 41.51 3.39
C GLU A 100 21.00 42.99 3.28
N THR A 101 20.29 43.34 2.20
CA THR A 101 19.90 44.73 1.93
C THR A 101 18.48 45.04 2.37
N ASN A 102 17.68 44.04 2.75
CA ASN A 102 16.24 44.14 2.99
C ASN A 102 15.45 44.67 1.77
N TYR A 103 15.97 44.47 0.57
CA TYR A 103 15.25 44.82 -0.65
C TYR A 103 14.00 43.94 -0.80
N VAL A 104 12.82 44.58 -0.89
CA VAL A 104 11.54 43.89 -1.14
C VAL A 104 11.40 43.64 -2.62
N LEU A 105 11.17 42.40 -3.01
CA LEU A 105 11.06 42.01 -4.41
C LEU A 105 9.79 42.57 -5.05
N GLY A 106 9.89 42.93 -6.35
CA GLY A 106 8.73 43.35 -7.12
C GLY A 106 7.67 42.25 -7.14
N GLY A 107 6.39 42.62 -7.14
CA GLY A 107 5.28 41.70 -6.98
C GLY A 107 4.93 41.32 -5.53
N SER A 108 5.67 41.80 -4.56
CA SER A 108 5.45 41.63 -3.12
C SER A 108 5.07 43.02 -2.50
N PRO A 109 4.25 43.09 -1.43
CA PRO A 109 3.55 42.02 -0.73
C PRO A 109 2.38 41.40 -1.54
N LEU A 110 2.08 40.12 -1.25
CA LEU A 110 0.96 39.39 -1.83
C LEU A 110 -0.02 38.98 -0.75
N LYS A 111 -1.32 39.20 -1.00
CA LYS A 111 -2.37 38.64 -0.13
C LYS A 111 -2.82 37.28 -0.66
N ILE A 112 -2.63 36.25 0.14
CA ILE A 112 -2.89 34.87 -0.25
C ILE A 112 -3.80 34.23 0.78
N ASN A 113 -4.91 33.66 0.34
CA ASN A 113 -5.73 32.81 1.18
C ASN A 113 -5.08 31.43 1.34
N PHE A 114 -4.71 31.08 2.56
CA PHE A 114 -4.17 29.78 2.86
C PHE A 114 -5.31 28.82 3.22
N PRO A 115 -5.49 27.70 2.48
CA PRO A 115 -6.59 26.80 2.73
C PRO A 115 -6.51 26.19 4.13
N LYS A 116 -7.64 26.06 4.81
CA LYS A 116 -7.70 25.37 6.09
C LYS A 116 -7.50 23.88 5.86
N VAL A 117 -6.30 23.40 6.16
CA VAL A 117 -6.03 21.97 6.21
C VAL A 117 -6.39 21.49 7.61
N ASN A 118 -7.25 20.46 7.71
CA ASN A 118 -7.53 19.81 8.98
C ASN A 118 -6.27 19.04 9.42
N ILE A 119 -5.42 19.69 10.19
CA ILE A 119 -4.09 19.23 10.63
C ILE A 119 -4.19 18.09 11.68
N ARG A 120 -5.38 17.58 11.99
CA ARG A 120 -5.56 16.54 13.04
C ARG A 120 -4.68 15.30 12.87
N SER A 121 -4.22 14.97 11.66
CA SER A 121 -3.28 13.87 11.42
C SER A 121 -1.80 14.30 11.46
N GLN A 122 -1.48 15.59 11.42
CA GLN A 122 -0.12 16.13 11.47
C GLN A 122 0.24 16.68 12.86
N GLU A 123 -0.73 17.10 13.67
CA GLU A 123 -0.48 17.55 15.05
C GLU A 123 0.19 16.49 15.92
N THR A 124 -0.08 15.21 15.69
CA THR A 124 0.58 14.08 16.36
C THR A 124 2.05 13.88 15.97
N ARG A 125 2.52 14.46 14.87
CA ARG A 125 3.92 14.34 14.43
C ARG A 125 4.85 15.44 14.94
N MET A 126 4.35 16.56 15.37
CA MET A 126 5.18 17.71 15.75
C MET A 126 5.75 17.64 17.18
N ASP A 127 5.28 16.70 18.01
CA ASP A 127 5.80 16.42 19.35
C ASP A 127 6.70 15.18 19.40
N LEU A 128 7.29 14.78 18.28
CA LEU A 128 8.07 13.54 18.18
C LEU A 128 9.55 13.71 18.58
N ALA A 129 9.99 14.91 18.90
CA ALA A 129 11.35 15.16 19.38
C ALA A 129 11.32 15.94 20.70
N LEU A 130 12.15 15.49 21.63
CA LEU A 130 12.40 16.11 22.93
C LEU A 130 13.73 16.84 22.88
N VAL A 131 13.75 18.12 23.27
CA VAL A 131 14.97 18.91 23.37
C VAL A 131 15.68 18.57 24.68
N GLY A 132 16.90 18.05 24.59
CA GLY A 132 17.79 17.75 25.69
C GLY A 132 18.78 18.89 25.96
N LYS A 133 19.80 18.60 26.77
CA LYS A 133 20.89 19.51 27.09
C LYS A 133 21.87 19.64 25.93
N ASP A 134 22.59 20.75 25.86
CA ASP A 134 23.64 21.02 24.86
C ASP A 134 23.20 20.72 23.43
N GLY A 135 21.92 20.99 23.13
CA GLY A 135 21.33 20.82 21.80
C GLY A 135 21.10 19.39 21.33
N TRP A 136 21.16 18.42 22.23
CA TRP A 136 20.79 17.06 21.90
C TRP A 136 19.28 16.94 21.74
N LEU A 137 18.85 16.25 20.69
CA LEU A 137 17.45 15.91 20.44
C LEU A 137 17.23 14.43 20.63
N PHE A 138 16.11 14.07 21.22
CA PHE A 138 15.73 12.69 21.48
C PHE A 138 14.37 12.38 20.88
N LEU A 139 14.19 11.17 20.35
CA LEU A 139 12.92 10.71 19.83
C LEU A 139 11.93 10.48 20.98
N CYS A 140 10.76 11.12 20.92
CA CYS A 140 9.69 10.92 21.91
C CYS A 140 8.32 10.85 21.21
N ASN A 141 7.30 10.40 21.91
CA ASN A 141 5.91 10.31 21.42
C ASN A 141 5.71 9.64 20.04
N ASP A 142 6.74 8.99 19.52
CA ASP A 142 6.61 8.16 18.33
C ASP A 142 5.75 6.91 18.64
N SER A 143 5.39 6.16 17.62
CA SER A 143 4.57 4.94 17.80
C SER A 143 5.18 3.91 18.76
N ASN A 144 6.48 4.04 19.11
CA ASN A 144 7.18 3.18 20.04
C ASN A 144 7.30 3.78 21.43
N ASN A 145 7.09 5.08 21.58
CA ASN A 145 7.25 5.85 22.81
C ASN A 145 8.60 5.57 23.51
N ALA A 146 9.71 5.89 22.83
CA ALA A 146 11.07 5.59 23.29
C ALA A 146 11.34 6.16 24.71
N ILE A 147 10.95 7.42 24.96
CA ILE A 147 11.10 8.05 26.28
C ILE A 147 10.22 7.35 27.33
N GLY A 148 8.98 6.98 27.00
CA GLY A 148 8.10 6.23 27.91
C GLY A 148 8.65 4.86 28.28
N GLN A 149 9.38 4.20 27.37
CA GLN A 149 10.10 2.96 27.69
C GLN A 149 11.29 3.24 28.62
N TYR A 150 12.04 4.30 28.39
CA TYR A 150 13.18 4.69 29.22
C TYR A 150 12.73 5.08 30.65
N THR A 151 11.63 5.81 30.80
CA THR A 151 11.07 6.20 32.10
C THR A 151 10.27 5.10 32.77
N GLY A 152 9.97 3.99 32.10
CA GLY A 152 9.17 2.87 32.60
C GLY A 152 7.67 3.08 32.57
N GLU A 153 7.19 4.15 31.92
CA GLU A 153 5.78 4.39 31.63
C GLU A 153 5.25 3.29 30.69
N VAL A 154 6.03 2.94 29.67
CA VAL A 154 5.74 1.83 28.76
C VAL A 154 6.49 0.59 29.22
N LYS A 155 5.73 -0.48 29.50
CA LYS A 155 6.27 -1.78 29.93
C LYS A 155 5.94 -2.85 28.88
N ILE A 156 6.86 -3.79 28.71
CA ILE A 156 6.59 -4.98 27.91
C ILE A 156 5.70 -5.95 28.71
N SER A 157 4.63 -6.42 28.09
CA SER A 157 3.71 -7.39 28.72
C SER A 157 4.27 -8.82 28.66
N THR A 158 3.84 -9.67 29.59
CA THR A 158 4.17 -11.11 29.58
C THR A 158 3.70 -11.78 28.29
N THR A 159 2.53 -11.40 27.77
CA THR A 159 2.02 -11.92 26.48
C THR A 159 2.95 -11.59 25.32
N ILE A 160 3.51 -10.38 25.27
CA ILE A 160 4.48 -9.99 24.22
C ILE A 160 5.76 -10.81 24.39
N LEU A 161 6.25 -11.02 25.60
CA LEU A 161 7.44 -11.83 25.86
C LEU A 161 7.25 -13.30 25.44
N GLU A 162 6.10 -13.90 25.73
CA GLU A 162 5.76 -15.28 25.29
C GLU A 162 5.64 -15.38 23.76
N ASN A 163 5.10 -14.35 23.09
CA ASN A 163 5.09 -14.30 21.64
C ASN A 163 6.51 -14.24 21.07
N TYR A 164 7.41 -13.43 21.66
CA TYR A 164 8.81 -13.38 21.26
C TYR A 164 9.49 -14.74 21.43
N LYS A 165 9.29 -15.38 22.57
CA LYS A 165 9.83 -16.72 22.86
C LYS A 165 9.38 -17.74 21.80
N SER A 166 8.08 -17.83 21.55
CA SER A 166 7.51 -18.74 20.54
C SER A 166 8.06 -18.47 19.13
N HIS A 167 8.20 -17.21 18.77
CA HIS A 167 8.77 -16.81 17.50
C HIS A 167 10.24 -17.21 17.37
N TYR A 168 11.09 -16.82 18.32
CA TYR A 168 12.51 -17.13 18.25
C TYR A 168 12.80 -18.62 18.35
N GLN A 169 11.97 -19.38 19.05
CA GLN A 169 12.03 -20.84 19.02
C GLN A 169 11.80 -21.39 17.61
N ALA A 170 10.70 -20.96 16.97
CA ALA A 170 10.32 -21.46 15.64
C ALA A 170 11.37 -21.11 14.57
N ILE A 171 11.88 -19.89 14.56
CA ILE A 171 12.88 -19.49 13.57
C ILE A 171 14.23 -20.18 13.80
N GLN A 172 14.64 -20.38 15.04
CA GLN A 172 15.86 -21.13 15.35
C GLN A 172 15.78 -22.57 14.92
N ASP A 173 14.66 -23.25 15.20
CA ASP A 173 14.46 -24.63 14.77
C ASP A 173 14.54 -24.75 13.25
N PHE A 174 13.93 -23.78 12.54
CA PHE A 174 14.03 -23.71 11.09
C PHE A 174 15.47 -23.47 10.60
N TYR A 175 16.18 -22.48 11.15
CA TYR A 175 17.54 -22.16 10.71
C TYR A 175 18.54 -23.28 11.08
N ARG A 176 18.40 -23.90 12.26
CA ARG A 176 19.19 -25.08 12.63
C ARG A 176 18.98 -26.25 11.65
N SER A 177 17.73 -26.50 11.23
CA SER A 177 17.40 -27.54 10.26
C SER A 177 18.06 -27.34 8.89
N LYS A 178 18.40 -26.08 8.55
CA LYS A 178 19.07 -25.68 7.29
C LYS A 178 20.56 -25.42 7.48
N ASN A 179 21.13 -25.65 8.67
CA ASN A 179 22.52 -25.34 9.02
C ASN A 179 22.89 -23.85 8.83
N ILE A 180 21.94 -22.94 9.10
CA ILE A 180 22.14 -21.50 8.98
C ILE A 180 22.50 -20.92 10.35
N CYS A 181 23.55 -20.09 10.42
CA CYS A 181 23.90 -19.36 11.63
C CYS A 181 22.99 -18.14 11.79
N TYR A 182 22.34 -18.03 12.93
CA TYR A 182 21.51 -16.88 13.27
C TYR A 182 22.17 -16.04 14.37
N LEU A 183 22.14 -14.71 14.19
CA LEU A 183 22.64 -13.73 15.14
C LEU A 183 21.61 -12.60 15.29
N LEU A 184 21.06 -12.43 16.50
CA LEU A 184 20.22 -11.27 16.85
C LEU A 184 21.08 -10.17 17.44
N THR A 185 21.07 -8.98 16.85
CA THR A 185 21.80 -7.81 17.34
C THR A 185 20.84 -6.74 17.82
N ILE A 186 20.98 -6.28 19.05
CA ILE A 186 20.11 -5.26 19.68
C ILE A 186 20.91 -3.96 19.78
N VAL A 187 20.41 -2.91 19.10
CA VAL A 187 21.00 -1.58 19.10
C VAL A 187 20.31 -0.75 20.19
N PRO A 188 21.05 -0.09 21.12
CA PRO A 188 20.42 0.76 22.11
C PRO A 188 19.83 2.03 21.49
N GLY A 189 18.74 2.52 22.03
CA GLY A 189 18.22 3.86 21.74
C GLY A 189 19.18 4.94 22.24
N LYS A 190 19.12 6.12 21.60
CA LYS A 190 20.00 7.26 21.96
C LYS A 190 19.80 7.71 23.40
N GLU A 191 18.55 7.67 23.90
CA GLU A 191 18.16 8.02 25.25
C GLU A 191 18.84 7.14 26.32
N SER A 192 19.13 5.89 26.01
CA SER A 192 19.85 4.98 26.90
C SER A 192 21.36 5.25 26.90
N LEU A 193 21.93 5.55 25.72
CA LEU A 193 23.39 5.73 25.57
C LEU A 193 23.87 7.13 25.98
N TYR A 194 23.06 8.16 25.77
CA TYR A 194 23.36 9.57 26.00
C TYR A 194 22.41 10.20 27.03
N SER A 195 22.07 9.43 28.05
CA SER A 195 21.13 9.84 29.10
C SER A 195 21.56 11.10 29.87
N GLU A 196 22.85 11.43 29.92
CA GLU A 196 23.38 12.63 30.54
C GLU A 196 22.90 13.92 29.87
N PHE A 197 22.51 13.83 28.58
CA PHE A 197 21.97 14.98 27.84
C PHE A 197 20.45 15.06 27.86
N LEU A 198 19.75 14.11 28.49
CA LEU A 198 18.32 14.22 28.69
C LEU A 198 17.97 15.38 29.64
N PRO A 199 16.79 15.99 29.52
CA PRO A 199 16.28 16.95 30.52
C PRO A 199 16.24 16.34 31.91
N ASN A 200 16.47 17.13 32.96
CA ASN A 200 16.43 16.64 34.36
C ASN A 200 15.07 16.08 34.78
N THR A 201 14.01 16.42 34.03
CA THR A 201 12.64 15.90 34.25
C THR A 201 12.45 14.48 33.74
N VAL A 202 13.35 13.99 32.88
CA VAL A 202 13.30 12.63 32.32
C VAL A 202 14.22 11.73 33.12
N VAL A 203 13.63 10.92 33.98
CA VAL A 203 14.34 10.03 34.92
C VAL A 203 14.20 8.58 34.46
N ALA A 204 15.31 7.87 34.39
CA ALA A 204 15.31 6.45 34.07
C ALA A 204 14.46 5.61 35.04
N SER A 205 13.78 4.61 34.51
CA SER A 205 13.09 3.62 35.36
C SER A 205 14.07 2.90 36.29
N ARG A 206 13.62 2.60 37.49
CA ARG A 206 14.35 1.73 38.40
C ARG A 206 14.14 0.24 38.13
N ASP A 207 13.09 -0.09 37.36
CA ASP A 207 12.80 -1.47 36.90
C ASP A 207 13.76 -1.85 35.77
N LEU A 208 13.89 -3.16 35.51
CA LEU A 208 14.56 -3.66 34.33
C LEU A 208 13.94 -3.04 33.05
N SER A 209 14.78 -2.60 32.13
CA SER A 209 14.33 -2.05 30.87
C SER A 209 13.57 -3.09 30.03
N VAL A 210 12.82 -2.61 29.01
CA VAL A 210 12.15 -3.52 28.05
C VAL A 210 13.16 -4.47 27.40
N LYS A 211 14.32 -3.95 26.99
CA LYS A 211 15.42 -4.73 26.42
C LYS A 211 15.94 -5.81 27.38
N ASP A 212 16.19 -5.45 28.64
CA ASP A 212 16.75 -6.40 29.62
C ASP A 212 15.76 -7.52 29.94
N LYS A 213 14.46 -7.20 30.06
CA LYS A 213 13.40 -8.22 30.23
C LYS A 213 13.30 -9.13 29.01
N PHE A 214 13.39 -8.57 27.81
CA PHE A 214 13.41 -9.35 26.59
C PHE A 214 14.61 -10.31 26.54
N ILE A 215 15.83 -9.80 26.74
CA ILE A 215 17.06 -10.61 26.74
C ILE A 215 16.99 -11.71 27.81
N ALA A 216 16.56 -11.38 29.02
CA ALA A 216 16.41 -12.36 30.10
C ALA A 216 15.43 -13.47 29.69
N THR A 217 14.28 -13.14 29.14
CA THR A 217 13.26 -14.12 28.70
C THR A 217 13.79 -15.04 27.60
N ILE A 218 14.48 -14.47 26.60
CA ILE A 218 14.97 -15.26 25.47
C ILE A 218 16.19 -16.13 25.89
N ASN A 219 17.16 -15.61 26.67
CA ASN A 219 18.37 -16.34 27.03
C ASN A 219 18.13 -17.47 28.04
N THR A 220 17.12 -17.35 28.91
CA THR A 220 16.87 -18.39 29.95
C THR A 220 16.33 -19.69 29.37
N GLU A 221 15.69 -19.65 28.21
CA GLU A 221 14.94 -20.77 27.68
C GLU A 221 15.34 -21.18 26.26
N LEU A 222 16.01 -20.26 25.51
CA LEU A 222 16.47 -20.50 24.15
C LEU A 222 17.98 -20.21 24.10
N ASP A 223 18.74 -21.12 23.53
CA ASP A 223 20.16 -20.90 23.21
C ASP A 223 20.27 -19.97 22.00
N THR A 224 19.77 -18.74 22.18
CA THR A 224 19.75 -17.71 21.14
C THR A 224 21.06 -16.93 21.17
N ASN A 225 21.70 -16.83 20.02
CA ASN A 225 22.90 -16.01 19.89
C ASN A 225 22.50 -14.51 19.81
N ILE A 226 22.37 -13.87 20.98
CA ILE A 226 22.04 -12.45 21.12
C ILE A 226 23.32 -11.64 21.35
N LEU A 227 23.45 -10.53 20.62
CA LEU A 227 24.48 -9.52 20.80
C LEU A 227 23.83 -8.20 21.23
N ASP A 228 23.85 -7.91 22.53
CA ASP A 228 23.49 -6.58 23.05
C ASP A 228 24.64 -5.62 22.80
N LEU A 229 24.40 -4.59 21.97
CA LEU A 229 25.43 -3.61 21.64
C LEU A 229 25.55 -2.48 22.68
N TYR A 230 24.68 -2.38 23.69
CA TYR A 230 24.74 -1.32 24.70
C TYR A 230 26.07 -1.34 25.50
N PRO A 231 26.52 -2.44 26.10
CA PRO A 231 27.78 -2.48 26.86
C PRO A 231 28.99 -2.10 25.98
N LEU A 232 28.95 -2.50 24.72
CA LEU A 232 30.00 -2.18 23.76
C LEU A 232 30.06 -0.69 23.46
N LEU A 233 28.91 -0.11 23.10
CA LEU A 233 28.86 1.29 22.69
C LEU A 233 29.15 2.24 23.85
N ILE A 234 28.66 1.94 25.07
CA ILE A 234 28.93 2.76 26.25
C ILE A 234 30.43 2.82 26.59
N THR A 235 31.14 1.69 26.48
CA THR A 235 32.59 1.63 26.75
C THR A 235 33.42 2.34 25.66
N ASN A 236 32.90 2.44 24.45
CA ASN A 236 33.58 3.08 23.32
C ASN A 236 33.18 4.55 23.11
N LYS A 237 32.37 5.16 23.96
CA LYS A 237 32.02 6.61 23.88
C LYS A 237 33.26 7.51 23.95
N SER A 238 34.33 7.08 24.58
CA SER A 238 35.59 7.82 24.66
C SER A 238 36.33 7.97 23.32
N LEU A 239 35.98 7.16 22.31
CA LEU A 239 36.56 7.26 20.95
C LEU A 239 35.95 8.43 20.16
N GLY A 240 34.81 8.96 20.57
CA GLY A 240 34.11 10.05 19.91
C GLY A 240 32.60 9.98 20.04
N GLN A 241 31.94 10.91 19.39
CA GLN A 241 30.47 10.90 19.33
C GLN A 241 29.97 9.75 18.45
N LEU A 242 29.13 8.88 18.99
CA LEU A 242 28.64 7.66 18.32
C LEU A 242 27.26 7.84 17.67
N TYR A 243 26.49 8.86 18.08
CA TYR A 243 25.16 9.19 17.56
C TYR A 243 25.13 10.64 17.11
N TYR A 244 24.31 10.94 16.10
CA TYR A 244 24.05 12.33 15.73
C TYR A 244 23.28 13.05 16.85
N LYS A 245 23.58 14.34 17.10
CA LYS A 245 22.83 15.11 18.09
C LYS A 245 21.38 15.32 17.70
N ASN A 246 21.15 15.62 16.42
CA ASN A 246 19.88 16.03 15.85
C ASN A 246 19.18 14.96 14.98
N ASP A 247 19.66 13.73 15.05
CA ASP A 247 19.07 12.57 14.37
C ASP A 247 18.87 11.43 15.38
N SER A 248 17.88 10.57 15.18
CA SER A 248 17.60 9.44 16.08
C SER A 248 18.62 8.30 15.97
N HIS A 249 19.47 8.32 14.94
CA HIS A 249 20.39 7.24 14.61
C HIS A 249 21.81 7.46 15.16
N TRP A 250 22.57 6.37 15.19
CA TRP A 250 24.02 6.45 15.30
C TRP A 250 24.65 7.03 14.05
N ASN A 251 25.90 7.48 14.16
CA ASN A 251 26.72 7.91 13.04
C ASN A 251 27.60 6.76 12.53
N TYR A 252 28.46 7.03 11.55
CA TYR A 252 29.35 6.00 10.98
C TYR A 252 30.39 5.46 11.97
N LEU A 253 30.80 6.21 12.99
CA LEU A 253 31.68 5.69 14.04
C LEU A 253 30.95 4.64 14.90
N GLY A 254 29.74 4.94 15.35
CA GLY A 254 28.92 3.99 16.10
C GLY A 254 28.62 2.72 15.29
N ALA A 255 28.25 2.89 14.00
CA ALA A 255 27.99 1.77 13.08
C ALA A 255 29.25 0.92 12.81
N MET A 256 30.44 1.54 12.69
CA MET A 256 31.72 0.84 12.51
C MET A 256 32.06 -0.04 13.73
N ILE A 257 31.94 0.52 14.93
CA ILE A 257 32.20 -0.22 16.19
C ILE A 257 31.25 -1.42 16.30
N ALA A 258 29.96 -1.25 16.02
CA ALA A 258 28.99 -2.32 16.01
C ALA A 258 29.31 -3.40 14.97
N SER A 259 29.61 -2.98 13.73
CA SER A 259 29.97 -3.89 12.63
C SER A 259 31.24 -4.70 12.94
N LYS A 260 32.27 -4.06 13.50
CA LYS A 260 33.48 -4.75 13.96
C LYS A 260 33.15 -5.89 14.93
N HIS A 261 32.27 -5.62 15.90
CA HIS A 261 31.92 -6.63 16.90
C HIS A 261 31.12 -7.78 16.30
N ILE A 262 30.21 -7.50 15.41
CA ILE A 262 29.42 -8.51 14.67
C ILE A 262 30.36 -9.40 13.85
N ILE A 263 31.24 -8.80 13.04
CA ILE A 263 32.16 -9.55 12.17
C ILE A 263 33.11 -10.42 13.00
N ASN A 264 33.70 -9.89 14.08
CA ASN A 264 34.60 -10.63 14.93
C ASN A 264 33.88 -11.79 15.65
N LYS A 265 32.63 -11.61 16.08
CA LYS A 265 31.81 -12.68 16.64
C LYS A 265 31.48 -13.76 15.61
N LEU A 266 31.23 -13.37 14.36
CA LEU A 266 31.00 -14.34 13.28
C LEU A 266 32.29 -15.07 12.88
N HIS A 267 33.46 -14.42 12.95
CA HIS A 267 34.75 -15.03 12.72
C HIS A 267 35.00 -16.25 13.60
N GLU A 268 34.57 -16.20 14.88
CA GLU A 268 34.69 -17.34 15.81
C GLU A 268 34.05 -18.62 15.25
N LYS A 269 32.96 -18.50 14.51
CA LYS A 269 32.21 -19.62 13.92
C LYS A 269 32.55 -19.86 12.43
N PHE A 270 32.94 -18.82 11.73
CA PHE A 270 33.31 -18.81 10.31
C PHE A 270 34.73 -18.26 10.14
N PRO A 271 35.79 -19.06 10.36
CA PRO A 271 37.17 -18.59 10.25
C PRO A 271 37.58 -18.06 8.87
N ASN A 272 36.80 -18.36 7.83
CA ASN A 272 36.95 -17.80 6.49
C ASN A 272 36.48 -16.33 6.37
N ILE A 273 35.66 -15.82 7.29
CA ILE A 273 35.43 -14.39 7.48
C ILE A 273 36.70 -13.82 8.15
N PRO A 274 37.40 -12.87 7.54
CA PRO A 274 38.57 -12.27 8.20
C PRO A 274 38.14 -11.43 9.41
N ILE A 275 39.04 -11.29 10.40
CA ILE A 275 38.88 -10.33 11.49
C ILE A 275 38.68 -8.94 10.92
N PHE A 276 37.81 -8.16 11.54
CA PHE A 276 37.48 -6.81 11.08
C PHE A 276 38.74 -5.92 11.10
N ASP A 277 39.05 -5.38 9.95
CA ASP A 277 40.23 -4.48 9.76
C ASP A 277 39.77 -3.03 9.62
N GLU A 278 39.90 -2.25 10.70
CA GLU A 278 39.54 -0.83 10.74
C GLU A 278 40.30 0.02 9.73
N LYS A 279 41.52 -0.39 9.37
CA LYS A 279 42.36 0.38 8.45
C LYS A 279 41.83 0.45 7.02
N LYS A 280 40.87 -0.40 6.70
CA LYS A 280 40.16 -0.37 5.41
C LYS A 280 39.17 0.80 5.30
N PHE A 281 38.85 1.47 6.39
CA PHE A 281 37.78 2.46 6.47
C PHE A 281 38.35 3.79 7.01
N THR A 282 38.15 4.85 6.26
CA THR A 282 38.47 6.22 6.69
C THR A 282 37.17 6.95 6.92
N LEU A 283 36.88 7.33 8.17
CA LEU A 283 35.70 8.09 8.53
C LEU A 283 35.86 9.54 8.05
N ILE A 284 34.80 10.05 7.41
CA ILE A 284 34.70 11.45 6.99
C ILE A 284 33.92 12.19 8.10
N ASN A 285 34.61 13.16 8.72
CA ASN A 285 34.04 14.00 9.74
C ASN A 285 33.63 15.33 9.13
N ALA A 286 32.42 15.80 9.50
CA ALA A 286 31.95 17.14 9.13
C ALA A 286 31.13 17.74 10.30
N ASP A 287 30.89 19.02 10.21
CA ASP A 287 30.11 19.75 11.20
C ASP A 287 28.59 19.54 11.00
N GLU A 288 28.21 18.91 9.91
CA GLU A 288 26.80 18.61 9.60
C GLU A 288 26.54 17.11 9.60
N GLY A 289 25.48 16.69 10.25
CA GLY A 289 24.96 15.32 10.26
C GLY A 289 23.54 15.26 9.70
N GLN A 290 22.98 14.06 9.62
CA GLN A 290 21.58 13.88 9.31
C GLN A 290 20.69 14.48 10.42
N CYS A 291 19.47 14.89 10.07
CA CYS A 291 18.63 15.77 10.91
C CYS A 291 17.18 15.27 11.00
N ASP A 292 16.95 13.95 11.14
CA ASP A 292 15.57 13.43 11.17
C ASP A 292 14.73 13.96 12.36
N LEU A 293 15.35 14.42 13.43
CA LEU A 293 14.67 14.99 14.59
C LEU A 293 14.40 16.50 14.48
N ASN A 294 15.14 17.22 13.64
CA ASN A 294 14.88 18.64 13.43
C ASN A 294 13.48 18.89 12.87
N GLU A 295 13.03 18.04 11.95
CA GLU A 295 11.68 18.13 11.38
C GLU A 295 10.57 17.73 12.36
N LYS A 296 10.93 17.09 13.48
CA LYS A 296 10.01 16.55 14.50
C LYS A 296 9.93 17.43 15.75
N ILE A 297 10.71 18.53 15.83
CA ILE A 297 10.62 19.47 16.93
C ILE A 297 9.35 20.29 16.73
N ARG A 298 8.44 20.25 17.72
CA ARG A 298 7.43 21.28 17.86
C ARG A 298 8.12 22.53 18.35
N LEU A 299 7.88 23.67 17.72
CA LEU A 299 8.18 24.99 18.27
C LEU A 299 7.47 25.09 19.62
N ASN A 300 8.18 24.81 20.71
CA ASN A 300 7.60 24.84 22.05
C ASN A 300 7.26 26.25 22.42
N TYR A 301 5.99 26.54 22.62
CA TYR A 301 5.49 27.74 23.24
C TYR A 301 5.79 27.65 24.74
N VAL A 302 6.93 28.18 25.19
CA VAL A 302 7.27 28.23 26.60
C VAL A 302 7.14 29.69 27.05
N GLY A 303 6.14 29.96 27.87
CA GLY A 303 5.99 31.28 28.51
C GLY A 303 5.61 32.44 27.58
N GLY A 304 4.95 32.18 26.44
CA GLY A 304 4.50 33.21 25.51
C GLY A 304 5.54 33.68 24.49
N GLN A 305 6.70 33.06 24.42
CA GLN A 305 7.71 33.29 23.39
C GLN A 305 8.03 32.04 22.60
N PHE A 306 8.16 32.20 21.27
CA PHE A 306 8.74 31.17 20.41
C PHE A 306 10.26 31.16 20.65
N ILE A 307 10.81 30.01 21.03
CA ILE A 307 12.26 29.78 20.98
C ILE A 307 12.59 29.54 19.50
N GLU A 308 13.22 30.51 18.86
CA GLU A 308 13.66 30.40 17.49
C GLU A 308 14.66 29.26 17.34
N ASN A 309 14.38 28.36 16.39
CA ASN A 309 15.20 27.20 16.08
C ASN A 309 16.65 27.56 15.67
N ASN A 310 16.92 28.77 15.23
CA ASN A 310 18.23 29.20 14.76
C ASN A 310 19.31 29.20 15.84
N GLU A 311 19.00 29.60 17.08
CA GLU A 311 20.00 29.53 18.17
C GLU A 311 20.31 28.08 18.58
N LEU A 312 19.38 27.16 18.45
CA LEU A 312 19.59 25.72 18.71
C LEU A 312 20.39 25.05 17.58
N MET A 313 20.25 25.51 16.33
CA MET A 313 20.97 24.96 15.19
C MET A 313 22.42 25.47 15.10
N GLU A 314 22.69 26.75 15.36
CA GLU A 314 24.02 27.33 15.28
C GLU A 314 24.99 26.83 16.38
N ASN A 315 24.48 26.44 17.55
CA ASN A 315 25.30 25.93 18.66
C ASN A 315 25.53 24.41 18.65
N ASN A 316 25.10 23.69 17.61
CA ASN A 316 25.06 22.23 17.58
C ASN A 316 26.02 21.58 16.60
N LEU A 317 26.95 22.30 16.04
CA LEU A 317 28.00 21.79 15.16
C LEU A 317 29.02 20.96 15.96
N ALA A 318 28.68 19.72 16.28
CA ALA A 318 29.61 18.76 16.82
C ALA A 318 30.22 17.95 15.68
N VAL A 319 31.54 17.94 15.58
CA VAL A 319 32.26 17.08 14.62
C VAL A 319 31.84 15.63 14.83
N CYS A 320 31.23 15.03 13.83
CA CYS A 320 30.85 13.63 13.85
C CYS A 320 31.14 12.95 12.52
N ALA A 321 31.16 11.61 12.55
CA ALA A 321 31.42 10.80 11.35
C ALA A 321 30.19 10.76 10.45
N VAL A 322 30.11 11.63 9.44
CA VAL A 322 28.98 11.76 8.50
C VAL A 322 29.12 10.87 7.27
N GLY A 323 30.28 10.26 7.05
CA GLY A 323 30.52 9.38 5.92
C GLY A 323 31.71 8.46 6.16
N VAL A 324 31.93 7.55 5.22
CA VAL A 324 33.05 6.62 5.23
C VAL A 324 33.64 6.46 3.82
N GLN A 325 34.96 6.55 3.72
CA GLN A 325 35.71 6.23 2.49
C GLN A 325 36.35 4.87 2.66
N TYR A 326 36.18 3.97 1.68
CA TYR A 326 36.74 2.62 1.68
C TYR A 326 36.87 2.10 0.25
N ASP A 327 37.71 1.07 0.07
CA ASP A 327 37.75 0.33 -1.19
C ASP A 327 36.50 -0.49 -1.34
N ASN A 328 35.53 0.03 -2.09
CA ASN A 328 34.23 -0.64 -2.29
C ASN A 328 34.45 -1.89 -3.18
N ASN A 329 34.70 -3.04 -2.55
CA ASN A 329 34.82 -4.33 -3.23
C ASN A 329 33.50 -5.04 -3.43
N ALA A 330 32.42 -4.57 -2.81
CA ALA A 330 31.07 -5.09 -2.95
C ALA A 330 30.22 -4.15 -3.82
N ILE A 331 29.70 -4.66 -4.93
CA ILE A 331 28.85 -3.90 -5.85
C ILE A 331 27.39 -4.16 -5.55
N GLU A 332 26.59 -3.11 -5.49
CA GLU A 332 25.15 -3.21 -5.38
C GLU A 332 24.53 -3.69 -6.71
N ILE A 333 23.73 -4.74 -6.63
CA ILE A 333 22.99 -5.29 -7.77
C ILE A 333 21.61 -4.64 -7.79
N LEU A 334 21.38 -3.72 -8.73
CA LEU A 334 20.16 -2.91 -8.79
C LEU A 334 18.94 -3.70 -9.23
N GLU A 335 19.12 -4.73 -10.08
CA GLU A 335 18.04 -5.61 -10.54
C GLU A 335 18.27 -7.03 -10.02
N HIS A 336 17.42 -7.47 -9.12
CA HIS A 336 17.50 -8.80 -8.50
C HIS A 336 16.10 -9.29 -8.07
N PRO A 337 15.90 -10.62 -7.91
CA PRO A 337 14.57 -11.20 -7.61
C PRO A 337 13.93 -10.73 -6.29
N TYR A 338 14.74 -10.19 -5.40
CA TYR A 338 14.32 -9.80 -4.04
C TYR A 338 13.98 -8.30 -3.91
N LYS A 339 14.07 -7.50 -4.99
CA LYS A 339 13.94 -6.03 -4.96
C LYS A 339 12.63 -5.55 -4.33
N MET A 340 11.55 -6.29 -4.53
CA MET A 340 10.19 -5.91 -4.12
C MET A 340 9.71 -6.56 -2.81
N LEU A 341 10.60 -7.09 -1.98
CA LEU A 341 10.24 -7.68 -0.69
C LEU A 341 9.73 -6.65 0.33
N SER A 342 10.06 -5.37 0.15
CA SER A 342 9.53 -4.28 0.95
C SER A 342 9.06 -3.13 0.06
N LYS A 343 7.87 -2.56 0.34
CA LYS A 343 7.31 -1.43 -0.41
C LYS A 343 7.83 -0.08 0.05
N THR A 344 8.17 0.02 1.34
CA THR A 344 8.53 1.30 1.97
C THR A 344 10.01 1.62 1.82
N ARG A 345 10.86 0.61 1.73
CA ARG A 345 12.29 0.78 1.45
C ARG A 345 12.80 -0.38 0.60
N PRO A 346 13.58 -0.13 -0.45
CA PRO A 346 14.05 -1.18 -1.34
C PRO A 346 14.93 -2.18 -0.60
N THR A 347 14.74 -3.45 -0.92
CA THR A 347 15.69 -4.51 -0.57
C THR A 347 16.96 -4.29 -1.37
N ARG A 348 18.14 -4.38 -0.73
CA ARG A 348 19.42 -4.13 -1.36
C ARG A 348 20.27 -5.39 -1.38
N LEU A 349 20.79 -5.75 -2.54
CA LEU A 349 21.67 -6.90 -2.72
C LEU A 349 23.06 -6.41 -3.12
N PHE A 350 24.07 -6.86 -2.38
CA PHE A 350 25.47 -6.59 -2.67
C PHE A 350 26.22 -7.88 -2.99
N LYS A 351 27.14 -7.81 -3.95
CA LYS A 351 28.00 -8.93 -4.34
C LYS A 351 29.47 -8.51 -4.33
N HIS A 352 30.30 -9.26 -3.62
CA HIS A 352 31.73 -9.02 -3.49
C HIS A 352 32.49 -9.47 -4.76
N ASN A 353 33.27 -8.59 -5.35
CA ASN A 353 33.94 -8.86 -6.64
C ASN A 353 35.21 -9.73 -6.55
N LYS A 354 35.90 -9.74 -5.39
CA LYS A 354 37.25 -10.33 -5.25
C LYS A 354 37.27 -11.67 -4.54
N ILE A 355 36.27 -11.99 -3.69
CA ILE A 355 36.34 -13.17 -2.82
C ILE A 355 35.06 -13.99 -2.91
N SER A 356 35.10 -15.10 -3.62
CA SER A 356 33.96 -16.02 -3.78
C SER A 356 33.78 -17.03 -2.63
N LYS A 357 34.74 -17.13 -1.70
CA LYS A 357 34.75 -18.12 -0.61
C LYS A 357 34.16 -17.61 0.71
N LEU A 358 33.75 -16.35 0.77
CA LEU A 358 33.06 -15.80 1.94
C LEU A 358 31.63 -16.34 2.03
N PRO A 359 31.06 -16.45 3.24
CA PRO A 359 29.67 -16.88 3.39
C PRO A 359 28.70 -15.85 2.79
N ARG A 360 27.47 -16.31 2.51
CA ARG A 360 26.35 -15.48 2.08
C ARG A 360 25.53 -15.06 3.29
N ALA A 361 25.12 -13.79 3.36
CA ALA A 361 24.37 -13.28 4.49
C ALA A 361 23.04 -12.63 4.09
N ILE A 362 22.01 -12.85 4.90
CA ILE A 362 20.80 -12.01 4.93
C ILE A 362 20.86 -11.13 6.17
N ILE A 363 20.66 -9.82 5.99
CA ILE A 363 20.56 -8.85 7.07
C ILE A 363 19.12 -8.35 7.13
N VAL A 364 18.36 -8.85 8.10
CA VAL A 364 17.03 -8.38 8.45
C VAL A 364 17.18 -7.15 9.33
N ARG A 365 16.60 -6.02 8.96
CA ARG A 365 17.04 -4.74 9.50
C ARG A 365 15.95 -3.69 9.68
N ASP A 366 16.26 -2.72 10.51
CA ASP A 366 15.65 -1.38 10.51
C ASP A 366 16.59 -0.32 9.90
N SER A 367 16.30 0.97 10.12
CA SER A 367 17.07 2.08 9.55
C SER A 367 18.51 2.18 10.03
N TYR A 368 18.81 1.69 11.22
CA TYR A 368 20.17 1.75 11.77
C TYR A 368 21.21 1.00 10.94
N ALA A 369 20.81 -0.08 10.29
CA ALA A 369 21.71 -0.85 9.45
C ALA A 369 22.11 -0.15 8.15
N ASP A 370 21.47 0.96 7.75
CA ASP A 370 21.91 1.73 6.58
C ASP A 370 23.35 2.23 6.74
N TRP A 371 23.75 2.65 7.96
CA TRP A 371 25.12 3.05 8.29
C TRP A 371 26.10 1.87 8.38
N MET A 372 25.61 0.63 8.57
CA MET A 372 26.44 -0.57 8.64
C MET A 372 26.80 -1.15 7.28
N ILE A 373 26.05 -0.78 6.22
CA ILE A 373 26.23 -1.34 4.88
C ILE A 373 27.70 -1.29 4.42
N PRO A 374 28.43 -0.16 4.47
CA PRO A 374 29.81 -0.08 4.03
C PRO A 374 30.73 -1.06 4.74
N PHE A 375 30.47 -1.32 6.02
CA PHE A 375 31.31 -2.15 6.85
C PHE A 375 31.00 -3.64 6.70
N LEU A 376 29.72 -4.03 6.57
CA LEU A 376 29.31 -5.42 6.51
C LEU A 376 29.54 -6.04 5.12
N THR A 377 29.29 -5.29 4.05
CA THR A 377 29.38 -5.80 2.68
C THR A 377 30.76 -6.31 2.30
N GLU A 378 31.84 -5.82 2.95
CA GLU A 378 33.21 -6.25 2.71
C GLU A 378 33.54 -7.64 3.27
N TYR A 379 32.66 -8.26 4.04
CA TYR A 379 32.90 -9.51 4.76
C TYR A 379 32.02 -10.68 4.32
N PHE A 380 31.21 -10.49 3.27
CA PHE A 380 30.35 -11.56 2.73
C PHE A 380 30.48 -11.64 1.21
N SER A 381 30.32 -12.84 0.65
CA SER A 381 30.32 -13.00 -0.82
C SER A 381 29.07 -12.37 -1.45
N GLU A 382 27.93 -12.48 -0.81
CA GLU A 382 26.68 -11.82 -1.13
C GLU A 382 25.93 -11.40 0.16
N CYS A 383 25.43 -10.17 0.18
CA CYS A 383 24.65 -9.62 1.28
C CYS A 383 23.30 -9.15 0.80
N LEU A 384 22.22 -9.68 1.39
CA LEU A 384 20.84 -9.24 1.12
C LEU A 384 20.29 -8.48 2.32
N PHE A 385 20.13 -7.16 2.19
CA PHE A 385 19.56 -6.30 3.23
C PHE A 385 18.05 -6.18 3.03
N ILE A 386 17.27 -6.67 4.00
CA ILE A 386 15.80 -6.69 3.94
C ILE A 386 15.25 -5.81 5.05
N TRP A 387 14.47 -4.80 4.68
CA TRP A 387 13.72 -3.98 5.63
C TRP A 387 12.50 -4.76 6.14
N ALA A 388 12.68 -5.49 7.21
CA ALA A 388 11.66 -6.37 7.79
C ALA A 388 11.98 -6.68 9.26
N ARG A 389 11.07 -7.36 9.94
CA ARG A 389 11.25 -7.91 11.28
C ARG A 389 11.59 -9.41 11.27
N ASN A 390 11.33 -10.07 10.19
CA ASN A 390 11.71 -11.44 9.91
C ASN A 390 11.88 -11.59 8.39
N VAL A 391 12.48 -12.68 7.98
CA VAL A 391 12.59 -13.05 6.57
C VAL A 391 11.68 -14.24 6.28
N ASP A 392 10.99 -14.19 5.13
CA ASP A 392 10.17 -15.29 4.66
C ASP A 392 11.04 -16.52 4.39
N ASN A 393 10.58 -17.70 4.84
CA ASN A 393 11.27 -18.97 4.61
C ASN A 393 11.55 -19.24 3.12
N ALA A 394 10.64 -18.82 2.22
CA ALA A 394 10.85 -18.92 0.78
C ALA A 394 12.05 -18.09 0.29
N VAL A 395 12.28 -16.91 0.87
CA VAL A 395 13.46 -16.08 0.59
C VAL A 395 14.72 -16.78 1.09
N VAL A 396 14.70 -17.33 2.31
CA VAL A 396 15.81 -18.09 2.89
C VAL A 396 16.16 -19.30 2.00
N GLU A 397 15.16 -20.06 1.56
CA GLU A 397 15.36 -21.22 0.70
C GLU A 397 15.88 -20.87 -0.71
N SER A 398 15.44 -19.74 -1.26
CA SER A 398 15.88 -19.29 -2.59
C SER A 398 17.25 -18.62 -2.54
N PHE A 399 17.54 -17.79 -1.54
CA PHE A 399 18.81 -17.10 -1.38
C PHE A 399 19.90 -18.04 -0.83
N LYS A 400 19.55 -19.03 -0.01
CA LYS A 400 20.45 -20.00 0.64
C LYS A 400 21.59 -19.31 1.40
N PRO A 401 21.28 -18.52 2.43
CA PRO A 401 22.30 -17.88 3.25
C PRO A 401 23.01 -18.90 4.14
N ASP A 402 24.28 -18.64 4.46
CA ASP A 402 25.02 -19.31 5.53
C ASP A 402 24.73 -18.65 6.89
N ILE A 403 24.43 -17.32 6.84
CA ILE A 403 24.27 -16.48 8.02
C ILE A 403 23.03 -15.59 7.86
N ILE A 404 22.27 -15.47 8.94
CA ILE A 404 21.20 -14.46 9.06
C ILE A 404 21.52 -13.58 10.26
N ILE A 405 21.64 -12.27 10.03
CA ILE A 405 21.78 -11.25 11.06
C ILE A 405 20.47 -10.50 11.16
N GLU A 406 19.83 -10.54 12.29
CA GLU A 406 18.71 -9.66 12.60
C GLU A 406 19.20 -8.49 13.43
N GLN A 407 19.03 -7.28 12.93
CA GLN A 407 19.35 -6.04 13.61
C GLN A 407 18.05 -5.32 14.00
N VAL A 408 17.95 -4.99 15.28
CA VAL A 408 16.78 -4.31 15.85
C VAL A 408 17.22 -3.24 16.84
N VAL A 409 16.62 -2.05 16.75
CA VAL A 409 16.77 -1.04 17.81
C VAL A 409 15.81 -1.37 18.96
N ASP A 410 16.30 -1.22 20.21
CA ASP A 410 15.63 -1.68 21.45
C ASP A 410 14.21 -1.13 21.64
N ARG A 411 13.93 0.13 21.24
CA ARG A 411 12.61 0.73 21.34
C ARG A 411 11.50 -0.03 20.62
N PHE A 412 11.88 -0.89 19.67
CA PHE A 412 10.91 -1.71 18.96
C PHE A 412 10.47 -2.97 19.71
N LEU A 413 11.15 -3.32 20.79
CA LEU A 413 10.87 -4.54 21.54
C LEU A 413 9.62 -4.45 22.43
N ALA A 414 9.19 -3.24 22.82
CA ALA A 414 7.99 -3.07 23.65
C ALA A 414 6.68 -3.42 22.93
N GLN A 415 6.67 -3.37 21.62
CA GLN A 415 5.50 -3.69 20.82
C GLN A 415 5.64 -5.08 20.21
N ASN A 416 4.55 -5.83 20.18
CA ASN A 416 4.50 -7.09 19.45
C ASN A 416 4.55 -6.84 17.93
N ARG A 417 5.69 -6.37 17.44
CA ARG A 417 5.97 -6.18 15.99
C ARG A 417 6.56 -7.43 15.36
N LEU A 418 6.66 -8.49 16.10
CA LEU A 418 6.85 -9.78 15.48
C LEU A 418 5.65 -10.02 14.58
N ASN A 419 5.90 -10.29 13.32
CA ASN A 419 5.00 -11.10 12.53
C ASN A 419 5.02 -12.55 13.06
N THR A 420 4.83 -12.75 14.36
CA THR A 420 4.12 -13.93 14.80
C THR A 420 2.70 -13.70 14.31
N ARG A 421 2.51 -13.92 13.03
CA ARG A 421 1.18 -14.01 12.47
C ARG A 421 0.53 -15.15 13.23
N LYS A 422 -0.20 -14.80 14.29
CA LYS A 422 -1.29 -15.62 14.74
C LYS A 422 -2.19 -15.71 13.53
N ILE A 423 -1.96 -16.74 12.69
CA ILE A 423 -2.86 -17.02 11.57
C ILE A 423 -4.20 -17.27 12.23
N LEU A 424 -5.12 -16.36 11.97
CA LEU A 424 -6.43 -16.44 12.57
C LEU A 424 -7.32 -17.26 11.66
N THR A 425 -8.29 -17.89 12.24
CA THR A 425 -9.28 -18.65 11.47
C THR A 425 -10.20 -17.66 10.74
N PRO A 426 -10.21 -17.63 9.39
CA PRO A 426 -11.17 -16.80 8.66
C PRO A 426 -12.56 -17.39 8.85
N VAL A 427 -13.53 -16.50 9.06
CA VAL A 427 -14.94 -16.83 9.08
C VAL A 427 -15.61 -16.00 8.00
N LEU A 428 -16.17 -16.63 6.98
CA LEU A 428 -16.90 -15.92 5.94
C LEU A 428 -18.25 -15.46 6.50
N TYR A 429 -18.62 -14.21 6.25
CA TYR A 429 -19.87 -13.62 6.72
C TYR A 429 -20.61 -12.96 5.56
N GLY A 430 -21.79 -13.47 5.22
CA GLY A 430 -22.59 -12.96 4.11
C GLY A 430 -23.18 -14.07 3.24
N VAL A 431 -23.05 -13.95 1.91
CA VAL A 431 -23.56 -14.92 0.94
C VAL A 431 -22.69 -16.17 0.89
N SER A 432 -23.30 -17.35 1.03
CA SER A 432 -22.57 -18.63 0.94
C SER A 432 -22.16 -18.95 -0.49
N SER A 433 -20.96 -19.52 -0.64
CA SER A 433 -20.51 -20.10 -1.91
C SER A 433 -21.12 -21.48 -2.21
N PHE A 434 -21.74 -22.09 -1.23
CA PHE A 434 -22.42 -23.38 -1.33
C PHE A 434 -23.87 -23.24 -0.91
N ILE A 435 -24.78 -23.62 -1.79
CA ILE A 435 -26.22 -23.61 -1.55
C ILE A 435 -26.71 -25.06 -1.50
N PRO A 436 -27.20 -25.53 -0.35
CA PRO A 436 -27.75 -26.88 -0.24
C PRO A 436 -29.07 -26.99 -1.01
N ASN A 437 -29.36 -28.21 -1.46
CA ASN A 437 -30.67 -28.57 -2.06
C ASN A 437 -31.08 -27.78 -3.31
N THR A 438 -30.11 -27.22 -4.05
CA THR A 438 -30.36 -26.36 -5.23
C THR A 438 -31.32 -26.96 -6.26
N PRO A 439 -31.40 -28.30 -6.52
CA PRO A 439 -32.39 -28.85 -7.45
C PRO A 439 -33.85 -28.72 -6.99
N PHE A 440 -34.06 -28.40 -5.73
CA PHE A 440 -35.40 -28.29 -5.13
C PHE A 440 -35.84 -26.85 -4.82
N LEU A 441 -34.93 -25.89 -4.99
CA LEU A 441 -35.21 -24.48 -4.78
C LEU A 441 -35.97 -23.89 -5.97
N ASN A 442 -37.01 -23.13 -5.70
CA ASN A 442 -37.63 -22.26 -6.70
C ASN A 442 -36.76 -21.02 -6.97
N ALA A 443 -37.14 -20.22 -7.97
CA ALA A 443 -36.36 -19.06 -8.37
C ALA A 443 -36.25 -17.99 -7.27
N ASP A 444 -37.29 -17.85 -6.43
CA ASP A 444 -37.30 -16.89 -5.30
C ASP A 444 -36.33 -17.35 -4.22
N GLU A 445 -36.42 -18.59 -3.77
CA GLU A 445 -35.50 -19.17 -2.77
C GLU A 445 -34.04 -19.16 -3.24
N LEU A 446 -33.80 -19.45 -4.53
CA LEU A 446 -32.48 -19.36 -5.11
C LEU A 446 -31.97 -17.92 -5.13
N SER A 447 -32.82 -16.98 -5.56
CA SER A 447 -32.48 -15.55 -5.60
C SER A 447 -32.07 -15.04 -4.23
N ASP A 448 -32.80 -15.37 -3.19
CA ASP A 448 -32.54 -14.99 -1.81
C ASP A 448 -31.20 -15.61 -1.34
N ALA A 449 -31.00 -16.90 -1.60
CA ALA A 449 -29.79 -17.61 -1.20
C ALA A 449 -28.49 -17.06 -1.85
N VAL A 450 -28.59 -16.47 -3.05
CA VAL A 450 -27.44 -15.90 -3.79
C VAL A 450 -27.33 -14.36 -3.66
N GLY A 451 -28.16 -13.74 -2.83
CA GLY A 451 -28.21 -12.28 -2.73
C GLY A 451 -28.62 -11.60 -4.03
N GLY A 452 -29.67 -12.14 -4.69
CA GLY A 452 -30.29 -11.59 -5.90
C GLY A 452 -29.55 -11.86 -7.22
N ASN A 453 -28.35 -12.43 -7.21
CA ASN A 453 -27.54 -12.64 -8.42
C ASN A 453 -26.65 -13.87 -8.31
N THR A 454 -26.85 -14.90 -9.16
CA THR A 454 -26.03 -16.12 -9.13
C THR A 454 -24.55 -15.86 -9.46
N GLY A 455 -24.23 -14.73 -10.10
CA GLY A 455 -22.82 -14.28 -10.30
C GLY A 455 -22.05 -14.09 -8.99
N ASN A 456 -22.74 -13.86 -7.88
CA ASN A 456 -22.14 -13.74 -6.55
C ASN A 456 -21.45 -15.05 -6.11
N LEU A 457 -21.93 -16.18 -6.57
CA LEU A 457 -21.34 -17.49 -6.26
C LEU A 457 -19.87 -17.56 -6.70
N LEU A 458 -19.51 -16.96 -7.84
CA LEU A 458 -18.17 -17.08 -8.38
C LEU A 458 -17.11 -16.44 -7.48
N TYR A 459 -17.33 -15.20 -7.02
CA TYR A 459 -16.34 -14.54 -6.14
C TYR A 459 -16.41 -15.04 -4.70
N CYS A 460 -17.59 -15.47 -4.22
CA CYS A 460 -17.71 -16.12 -2.92
C CYS A 460 -16.97 -17.47 -2.91
N HIS A 461 -17.11 -18.26 -3.98
CA HIS A 461 -16.36 -19.50 -4.13
C HIS A 461 -14.84 -19.27 -4.18
N ALA A 462 -14.40 -18.28 -4.97
CA ALA A 462 -13.00 -17.90 -5.01
C ALA A 462 -12.47 -17.54 -3.62
N LEU A 463 -13.23 -16.74 -2.87
CA LEU A 463 -12.87 -16.34 -1.52
C LEU A 463 -12.83 -17.55 -0.57
N SER A 464 -13.79 -18.48 -0.69
CA SER A 464 -13.77 -19.74 0.08
C SER A 464 -12.53 -20.59 -0.20
N CYS A 465 -12.12 -20.68 -1.47
CA CYS A 465 -10.88 -21.37 -1.87
C CYS A 465 -9.62 -20.65 -1.33
N ILE A 466 -9.59 -19.31 -1.40
CA ILE A 466 -8.46 -18.51 -0.92
C ILE A 466 -8.32 -18.60 0.60
N THR A 467 -9.43 -18.62 1.33
CA THR A 467 -9.42 -18.72 2.81
C THR A 467 -9.40 -20.17 3.32
N ASN A 468 -9.52 -21.14 2.43
CA ASN A 468 -9.72 -22.57 2.75
C ASN A 468 -10.90 -22.80 3.72
N THR A 469 -11.98 -22.00 3.56
CA THR A 469 -13.15 -22.00 4.43
C THR A 469 -14.41 -21.96 3.59
N PHE A 470 -15.23 -23.00 3.67
CA PHE A 470 -16.47 -23.11 2.88
C PHE A 470 -17.74 -22.85 3.70
N ASN A 471 -17.64 -22.82 5.01
CA ASN A 471 -18.75 -22.47 5.87
C ASN A 471 -18.87 -20.95 5.98
N THR A 472 -20.03 -20.43 5.58
CA THR A 472 -20.36 -19.01 5.66
C THR A 472 -21.45 -18.81 6.69
N ILE A 473 -21.27 -17.84 7.57
CA ILE A 473 -22.31 -17.39 8.50
C ILE A 473 -23.17 -16.37 7.74
N PRO A 474 -24.48 -16.60 7.58
CA PRO A 474 -25.37 -15.63 6.95
C PRO A 474 -25.38 -14.28 7.68
N LEU A 475 -25.69 -13.20 6.98
CA LEU A 475 -25.96 -11.89 7.59
C LEU A 475 -27.08 -12.04 8.64
N ASN A 476 -27.02 -11.21 9.68
CA ASN A 476 -27.95 -11.23 10.83
C ASN A 476 -27.89 -12.50 11.71
N SER A 477 -26.88 -13.34 11.53
CA SER A 477 -26.67 -14.50 12.42
C SER A 477 -25.89 -14.10 13.67
N PRO A 478 -26.20 -14.68 14.84
CA PRO A 478 -25.48 -14.36 16.07
C PRO A 478 -24.02 -14.81 16.01
N LEU A 479 -23.10 -13.89 16.29
CA LEU A 479 -21.66 -14.15 16.30
C LEU A 479 -21.08 -14.49 17.67
N SER A 480 -21.94 -14.74 18.66
CA SER A 480 -21.56 -14.99 20.06
C SER A 480 -20.68 -16.22 20.30
N SER A 481 -20.66 -17.16 19.35
CA SER A 481 -19.83 -18.38 19.43
C SER A 481 -18.40 -18.16 18.93
N LEU A 482 -18.09 -17.00 18.32
CA LEU A 482 -16.79 -16.72 17.75
C LEU A 482 -15.83 -16.10 18.77
N SER A 483 -14.59 -16.54 18.77
CA SER A 483 -13.55 -15.99 19.63
C SER A 483 -12.91 -14.76 19.00
N LEU A 484 -12.93 -13.63 19.70
CA LEU A 484 -12.26 -12.38 19.33
C LEU A 484 -10.77 -12.56 19.02
N GLU A 485 -10.12 -13.45 19.78
CA GLU A 485 -8.69 -13.67 19.70
C GLU A 485 -8.29 -14.62 18.56
N LYS A 486 -9.21 -15.44 18.08
CA LYS A 486 -8.91 -16.53 17.12
C LYS A 486 -9.52 -16.32 15.75
N ASN A 487 -10.48 -15.42 15.60
CA ASN A 487 -11.27 -15.30 14.39
C ASN A 487 -11.12 -13.93 13.73
N ARG A 488 -11.29 -13.90 12.40
CA ARG A 488 -11.49 -12.70 11.57
C ARG A 488 -12.73 -12.88 10.74
N LEU A 489 -13.63 -11.90 10.73
CA LEU A 489 -14.74 -11.88 9.81
C LEU A 489 -14.26 -11.40 8.44
N VAL A 490 -14.47 -12.19 7.42
CA VAL A 490 -14.12 -11.86 6.04
C VAL A 490 -15.42 -11.69 5.26
N LEU A 491 -15.63 -10.47 4.75
CA LEU A 491 -16.87 -10.05 4.09
C LEU A 491 -16.63 -9.90 2.58
N PRO A 492 -17.35 -10.66 1.75
CA PRO A 492 -17.39 -10.39 0.31
C PRO A 492 -18.29 -9.17 0.04
N LEU A 493 -17.70 -8.02 -0.33
CA LEU A 493 -18.41 -6.74 -0.34
C LEU A 493 -19.10 -6.40 -1.67
N ALA A 494 -18.69 -7.02 -2.77
CA ALA A 494 -19.28 -6.80 -4.10
C ALA A 494 -19.43 -5.29 -4.47
N ASN A 495 -20.63 -4.84 -4.84
CA ASN A 495 -20.98 -3.48 -5.19
C ASN A 495 -21.78 -2.79 -4.07
N ALA A 496 -21.25 -2.83 -2.85
CA ALA A 496 -21.92 -2.28 -1.68
C ALA A 496 -21.97 -0.73 -1.63
N LEU A 497 -21.28 -0.03 -2.55
CA LEU A 497 -21.40 1.42 -2.70
C LEU A 497 -22.16 1.76 -3.99
N GLY A 498 -23.19 2.59 -3.88
CA GLY A 498 -23.99 3.05 -5.02
C GLY A 498 -25.36 3.60 -4.59
N SER A 499 -26.04 4.30 -5.50
CA SER A 499 -27.37 4.87 -5.25
C SER A 499 -28.48 3.83 -5.02
N HIS A 500 -28.18 2.55 -5.32
CA HIS A 500 -29.16 1.45 -5.27
C HIS A 500 -29.28 0.82 -3.87
N ILE A 501 -28.43 1.20 -2.89
CA ILE A 501 -28.42 0.57 -1.57
C ILE A 501 -28.02 1.59 -0.49
N ASP A 502 -28.77 1.62 0.60
CA ASP A 502 -28.41 2.31 1.83
C ASP A 502 -28.06 1.26 2.90
N LEU A 503 -26.86 1.38 3.47
CA LEU A 503 -26.31 0.43 4.45
C LEU A 503 -26.34 0.98 5.89
N ALA A 504 -27.21 1.96 6.19
CA ALA A 504 -27.32 2.54 7.52
C ALA A 504 -27.62 1.49 8.61
N ASP A 505 -28.56 0.59 8.35
CA ASP A 505 -28.92 -0.48 9.30
C ASP A 505 -27.76 -1.44 9.54
N LEU A 506 -27.04 -1.80 8.49
CA LEU A 506 -25.85 -2.66 8.60
C LEU A 506 -24.68 -1.94 9.33
N ALA A 507 -24.59 -0.62 9.20
CA ALA A 507 -23.65 0.17 9.98
C ALA A 507 -23.93 0.08 11.49
N ILE A 508 -25.20 0.13 11.86
CA ILE A 508 -25.64 -0.01 13.27
C ILE A 508 -25.30 -1.41 13.77
N GLU A 509 -25.63 -2.45 13.04
CA GLU A 509 -25.30 -3.84 13.39
C GLU A 509 -23.78 -4.04 13.57
N PHE A 510 -22.97 -3.52 12.67
CA PHE A 510 -21.52 -3.69 12.72
C PHE A 510 -20.87 -2.93 13.89
N LYS A 511 -21.48 -1.85 14.40
CA LYS A 511 -20.98 -1.14 15.59
C LYS A 511 -20.92 -2.08 16.80
N ASP A 512 -21.90 -2.95 16.96
CA ASP A 512 -22.03 -3.86 18.11
C ASP A 512 -21.15 -5.11 17.99
N ILE A 513 -20.66 -5.43 16.80
CA ILE A 513 -19.76 -6.57 16.57
C ILE A 513 -18.35 -6.20 17.01
N SER A 514 -17.81 -6.93 17.98
CA SER A 514 -16.44 -6.70 18.50
C SER A 514 -15.34 -7.43 17.73
N ILE A 515 -15.70 -8.38 16.84
CA ILE A 515 -14.74 -9.18 16.06
C ILE A 515 -14.18 -8.30 14.93
N PRO A 516 -12.84 -8.27 14.73
CA PRO A 516 -12.25 -7.54 13.63
C PRO A 516 -12.69 -8.06 12.26
N MET A 517 -12.85 -7.13 11.30
CA MET A 517 -13.41 -7.41 9.98
C MET A 517 -12.43 -7.09 8.86
N VAL A 518 -12.51 -7.87 7.79
CA VAL A 518 -11.76 -7.69 6.55
C VAL A 518 -12.74 -7.69 5.38
N GLY A 519 -12.87 -6.55 4.73
CA GLY A 519 -13.74 -6.39 3.56
C GLY A 519 -13.02 -6.73 2.27
N VAL A 520 -13.61 -7.57 1.42
CA VAL A 520 -12.97 -8.07 0.20
C VAL A 520 -13.75 -7.71 -1.05
N GLY A 521 -13.07 -7.05 -1.99
CA GLY A 521 -13.58 -6.77 -3.32
C GLY A 521 -14.71 -5.75 -3.35
N LEU A 522 -14.61 -4.67 -2.56
CA LEU A 522 -15.55 -3.55 -2.59
C LEU A 522 -15.46 -2.82 -3.93
N GLY A 523 -16.61 -2.58 -4.53
CA GLY A 523 -16.78 -1.77 -5.73
C GLY A 523 -17.89 -0.74 -5.55
N ALA A 524 -17.74 0.40 -6.20
CA ALA A 524 -18.78 1.42 -6.31
C ALA A 524 -19.47 1.33 -7.68
N GLN A 525 -20.77 1.46 -7.69
CA GLN A 525 -21.58 1.37 -8.90
C GLN A 525 -22.08 2.76 -9.32
N GLY A 526 -21.71 3.16 -10.52
CA GLY A 526 -22.15 4.37 -11.21
C GLY A 526 -22.30 4.13 -12.70
N GLU A 527 -22.45 5.21 -13.45
CA GLU A 527 -22.43 5.14 -14.92
C GLU A 527 -21.05 4.70 -15.43
N ILE A 528 -20.98 4.27 -16.69
CA ILE A 528 -19.71 3.84 -17.30
C ILE A 528 -18.65 4.94 -17.32
N THR A 529 -19.07 6.19 -17.35
CA THR A 529 -18.23 7.39 -17.37
C THR A 529 -17.70 7.80 -15.99
N GLY A 530 -18.25 7.25 -14.91
CA GLY A 530 -17.79 7.56 -13.55
C GLY A 530 -18.82 7.29 -12.45
N ILE A 531 -18.42 7.58 -11.23
CA ILE A 531 -19.22 7.37 -10.02
C ILE A 531 -19.65 8.73 -9.48
N ASP A 532 -20.97 8.98 -9.42
CA ASP A 532 -21.50 10.12 -8.70
C ASP A 532 -21.52 9.83 -7.20
N VAL A 533 -20.53 10.35 -6.49
CA VAL A 533 -20.36 10.16 -5.03
C VAL A 533 -21.47 10.80 -4.19
N HIS A 534 -22.19 11.79 -4.77
CA HIS A 534 -23.31 12.44 -4.09
C HIS A 534 -24.59 11.63 -4.15
N SER A 535 -24.69 10.70 -5.11
CA SER A 535 -25.84 9.79 -5.20
C SER A 535 -25.73 8.60 -4.24
N ILE A 536 -24.56 8.35 -3.63
CA ILE A 536 -24.36 7.28 -2.66
C ILE A 536 -24.92 7.74 -1.30
N PRO A 537 -25.85 6.99 -0.67
CA PRO A 537 -26.43 7.35 0.61
C PRO A 537 -25.40 7.55 1.72
N ASP A 538 -25.67 8.49 2.62
CA ASP A 538 -24.80 8.76 3.78
C ASP A 538 -24.66 7.54 4.70
N GLY A 539 -25.71 6.72 4.82
CA GLY A 539 -25.66 5.47 5.57
C GLY A 539 -24.63 4.47 5.04
N SER A 540 -24.44 4.43 3.71
CA SER A 540 -23.40 3.58 3.10
C SER A 540 -21.98 4.11 3.36
N TRP A 541 -21.80 5.43 3.44
CA TRP A 541 -20.52 6.02 3.86
C TRP A 541 -20.24 5.79 5.35
N GLU A 542 -21.27 5.87 6.20
CA GLU A 542 -21.11 5.55 7.62
C GLU A 542 -20.78 4.07 7.83
N TRP A 543 -21.43 3.17 7.10
CA TRP A 543 -21.09 1.75 7.11
C TRP A 543 -19.64 1.50 6.74
N LEU A 544 -19.12 2.18 5.72
CA LEU A 544 -17.70 2.07 5.33
C LEU A 544 -16.77 2.52 6.47
N ARG A 545 -17.07 3.65 7.14
CA ARG A 545 -16.29 4.12 8.31
C ARG A 545 -16.30 3.10 9.44
N VAL A 546 -17.48 2.53 9.74
CA VAL A 546 -17.61 1.51 10.78
C VAL A 546 -16.77 0.29 10.44
N LEU A 547 -16.82 -0.17 9.19
CA LEU A 547 -16.03 -1.32 8.74
C LEU A 547 -14.52 -1.04 8.83
N GLN A 548 -14.05 0.14 8.45
CA GLN A 548 -12.66 0.55 8.58
C GLN A 548 -12.18 0.53 10.03
N ASN A 549 -13.03 1.00 10.96
CA ASN A 549 -12.74 1.00 12.39
C ASN A 549 -12.69 -0.41 13.02
N LYS A 550 -13.17 -1.44 12.31
CA LYS A 550 -13.03 -2.86 12.71
C LYS A 550 -11.71 -3.48 12.24
N SER A 551 -10.75 -2.70 11.74
CA SER A 551 -9.40 -3.17 11.48
C SER A 551 -8.72 -3.63 12.78
N ALA A 552 -8.02 -4.75 12.73
CA ALA A 552 -7.23 -5.25 13.85
C ALA A 552 -5.79 -4.74 13.83
N THR A 553 -5.40 -4.08 12.77
CA THR A 553 -4.03 -3.61 12.50
C THR A 553 -4.08 -2.18 11.93
N ASP A 554 -2.92 -1.54 11.84
CA ASP A 554 -2.82 -0.22 11.20
C ASP A 554 -2.91 -0.30 9.66
N TYR A 555 -2.87 -1.50 9.10
CA TYR A 555 -2.95 -1.72 7.65
C TYR A 555 -4.39 -1.61 7.11
N PRO A 556 -4.54 -1.39 5.79
CA PRO A 556 -5.84 -1.47 5.13
C PRO A 556 -6.56 -2.79 5.41
N ASN A 557 -7.82 -2.70 5.81
CA ASN A 557 -8.69 -3.87 6.01
C ASN A 557 -9.77 -3.99 4.94
N ILE A 558 -9.76 -3.13 3.92
CA ILE A 558 -10.71 -3.16 2.81
C ILE A 558 -9.96 -3.26 1.49
N SER A 559 -10.23 -4.32 0.73
CA SER A 559 -9.74 -4.47 -0.64
C SER A 559 -10.76 -3.96 -1.65
N LEU A 560 -10.29 -3.23 -2.67
CA LEU A 560 -11.11 -2.58 -3.69
C LEU A 560 -10.95 -3.27 -5.05
N ARG A 561 -12.01 -3.15 -5.86
CA ARG A 561 -12.07 -3.69 -7.22
C ARG A 561 -11.22 -2.92 -8.21
N GLY A 562 -11.09 -1.60 -8.06
CA GLY A 562 -10.34 -0.79 -9.01
C GLY A 562 -10.20 0.67 -8.59
N GLN A 563 -9.65 1.46 -9.52
CA GLN A 563 -9.27 2.85 -9.30
C GLN A 563 -10.48 3.77 -9.13
N MET A 564 -11.56 3.58 -9.91
CA MET A 564 -12.74 4.43 -9.82
C MET A 564 -13.39 4.36 -8.41
N THR A 565 -13.45 3.15 -7.84
CA THR A 565 -13.92 2.96 -6.46
C THR A 565 -12.97 3.63 -5.45
N TYR A 566 -11.65 3.52 -5.66
CA TYR A 566 -10.66 4.16 -4.80
C TYR A 566 -10.82 5.69 -4.82
N ASP A 567 -10.94 6.30 -6.00
CA ASP A 567 -11.10 7.75 -6.16
C ASP A 567 -12.40 8.27 -5.52
N ALA A 568 -13.51 7.51 -5.67
CA ALA A 568 -14.77 7.84 -5.02
C ALA A 568 -14.64 7.83 -3.48
N ILE A 569 -13.93 6.85 -2.90
CA ILE A 569 -13.69 6.75 -1.46
C ILE A 569 -12.72 7.86 -1.00
N ALA A 570 -11.68 8.15 -1.77
CA ALA A 570 -10.71 9.21 -1.50
C ALA A 570 -11.35 10.61 -1.49
N SER A 571 -12.36 10.85 -2.35
CA SER A 571 -13.12 12.10 -2.34
C SER A 571 -13.88 12.36 -1.02
N LYS A 572 -14.06 11.32 -0.20
CA LYS A 572 -14.66 11.38 1.15
C LYS A 572 -13.62 11.29 2.27
N GLY A 573 -12.32 11.24 1.94
CA GLY A 573 -11.22 11.11 2.91
C GLY A 573 -11.21 9.77 3.65
N LEU A 574 -11.61 8.68 2.98
CA LEU A 574 -11.76 7.34 3.56
C LEU A 574 -10.82 6.31 2.92
N GLU A 575 -9.79 6.74 2.16
CA GLU A 575 -8.90 5.87 1.39
C GLU A 575 -7.84 5.14 2.24
N GLU A 576 -7.53 5.66 3.44
CA GLU A 576 -6.39 5.18 4.26
C GLU A 576 -6.44 3.68 4.57
N LYS A 577 -7.64 3.13 4.76
CA LYS A 577 -7.86 1.71 5.07
C LYS A 577 -8.22 0.87 3.84
N CYS A 578 -7.93 1.38 2.64
CA CYS A 578 -8.29 0.75 1.38
C CYS A 578 -7.05 0.40 0.53
N VAL A 579 -7.12 -0.73 -0.19
CA VAL A 579 -6.08 -1.16 -1.15
C VAL A 579 -6.71 -1.82 -2.38
N ILE A 580 -6.21 -1.50 -3.58
CA ILE A 580 -6.71 -2.09 -4.83
C ILE A 580 -6.08 -3.47 -5.03
N THR A 581 -6.93 -4.52 -5.06
CA THR A 581 -6.52 -5.91 -5.30
C THR A 581 -7.27 -6.57 -6.45
N GLY A 582 -8.27 -5.92 -7.02
CA GLY A 582 -9.20 -6.51 -7.96
C GLY A 582 -10.25 -7.40 -7.28
N CYS A 583 -10.75 -8.39 -8.00
CA CYS A 583 -11.76 -9.33 -7.50
C CYS A 583 -11.12 -10.71 -7.19
N PRO A 584 -11.47 -11.38 -6.09
CA PRO A 584 -10.97 -12.73 -5.78
C PRO A 584 -11.29 -13.76 -6.86
N SER A 585 -12.34 -13.56 -7.68
CA SER A 585 -12.65 -14.42 -8.81
C SER A 585 -11.53 -14.55 -9.86
N ASN A 586 -10.53 -13.66 -9.81
CA ASN A 586 -9.33 -13.75 -10.65
C ASN A 586 -8.36 -14.88 -10.26
N PHE A 587 -8.57 -15.50 -9.09
CA PHE A 587 -7.64 -16.49 -8.51
C PHE A 587 -8.28 -17.86 -8.29
N ILE A 588 -9.12 -18.32 -9.23
CA ILE A 588 -9.71 -19.67 -9.22
C ILE A 588 -8.83 -20.67 -9.99
N ASN A 589 -8.34 -20.27 -11.16
CA ASN A 589 -7.48 -21.10 -11.99
C ASN A 589 -6.01 -20.98 -11.52
N PRO A 590 -5.30 -22.09 -11.22
CA PRO A 590 -3.92 -22.06 -10.74
C PRO A 590 -2.87 -21.83 -11.83
N SER A 591 -3.24 -21.85 -13.13
CA SER A 591 -2.27 -21.72 -14.21
C SER A 591 -1.60 -20.35 -14.23
N TYR A 592 -0.27 -20.35 -14.31
CA TYR A 592 0.57 -19.18 -14.50
C TYR A 592 0.44 -18.54 -15.87
N HIS A 593 0.09 -19.36 -16.85
CA HIS A 593 0.03 -19.03 -18.26
C HIS A 593 -1.40 -19.07 -18.79
N LEU A 594 -2.37 -18.76 -17.93
CA LEU A 594 -3.79 -18.84 -18.29
C LEU A 594 -4.11 -17.98 -19.52
N GLY A 595 -3.54 -16.79 -19.63
CA GLY A 595 -3.71 -15.92 -20.79
C GLY A 595 -3.15 -16.55 -22.08
N LYS A 596 -1.95 -17.13 -22.00
CA LYS A 596 -1.36 -17.86 -23.13
C LYS A 596 -2.18 -19.09 -23.54
N GLU A 597 -2.75 -19.79 -22.58
CA GLU A 597 -3.62 -20.95 -22.83
C GLU A 597 -4.92 -20.54 -23.53
N ILE A 598 -5.54 -19.45 -23.05
CA ILE A 598 -6.73 -18.84 -23.64
C ILE A 598 -6.45 -18.39 -25.09
N PHE A 599 -5.33 -17.69 -25.31
CA PHE A 599 -4.93 -17.24 -26.64
C PHE A 599 -4.73 -18.41 -27.61
N ARG A 600 -4.02 -19.45 -27.19
CA ARG A 600 -3.83 -20.66 -28.00
C ARG A 600 -5.14 -21.37 -28.32
N ARG A 601 -6.05 -21.42 -27.35
CA ARG A 601 -7.37 -22.04 -27.54
C ARG A 601 -8.17 -21.34 -28.62
N ARG A 602 -8.10 -20.02 -28.74
CA ARG A 602 -8.81 -19.23 -29.76
C ARG A 602 -8.39 -19.62 -31.19
N ALA A 603 -7.17 -20.04 -31.40
CA ALA A 603 -6.68 -20.51 -32.71
C ALA A 603 -7.49 -21.70 -33.27
N ASN A 604 -8.23 -22.46 -32.44
CA ASN A 604 -9.08 -23.54 -32.87
C ASN A 604 -10.40 -23.12 -33.55
N GLY A 605 -10.66 -21.79 -33.62
CA GLY A 605 -11.90 -21.23 -34.15
C GLY A 605 -13.04 -21.24 -33.13
N VAL A 606 -14.15 -20.58 -33.49
CA VAL A 606 -15.36 -20.48 -32.63
C VAL A 606 -16.48 -21.24 -33.29
N ARG A 607 -16.96 -22.30 -32.65
CA ARG A 607 -18.08 -23.13 -33.08
C ARG A 607 -19.28 -23.05 -32.14
N ARG A 608 -19.02 -22.83 -30.86
CA ARG A 608 -20.04 -22.72 -29.81
C ARG A 608 -19.76 -21.56 -28.87
N VAL A 609 -20.75 -20.69 -28.69
CA VAL A 609 -20.64 -19.50 -27.87
C VAL A 609 -21.53 -19.64 -26.61
N ALA A 610 -21.02 -19.26 -25.45
CA ALA A 610 -21.84 -19.03 -24.27
C ALA A 610 -22.05 -17.51 -24.08
N ILE A 611 -23.28 -17.09 -24.03
CA ILE A 611 -23.66 -15.70 -23.81
C ILE A 611 -24.10 -15.52 -22.37
N VAL A 612 -23.55 -14.53 -21.70
CA VAL A 612 -23.95 -14.14 -20.36
C VAL A 612 -24.99 -13.02 -20.47
N SER A 613 -26.20 -13.33 -20.03
CA SER A 613 -27.37 -12.47 -20.21
C SER A 613 -27.18 -11.04 -19.68
N GLY A 614 -27.73 -10.08 -20.39
CA GLY A 614 -27.63 -8.66 -20.08
C GLY A 614 -28.53 -8.15 -18.94
N ASN A 615 -28.67 -6.84 -18.89
CA ASN A 615 -29.56 -6.16 -17.95
C ASN A 615 -30.79 -5.62 -18.71
N PRO A 616 -31.97 -6.24 -18.58
CA PRO A 616 -33.17 -5.80 -19.26
C PRO A 616 -33.64 -4.38 -18.90
N ASN A 617 -33.21 -3.86 -17.75
CA ASN A 617 -33.49 -2.49 -17.34
C ASN A 617 -32.71 -1.42 -18.13
N LEU A 618 -31.86 -1.83 -19.06
CA LEU A 618 -31.15 -0.96 -20.01
C LEU A 618 -31.70 -1.14 -21.43
N PRO A 619 -32.88 -0.58 -21.77
CA PRO A 619 -33.54 -0.81 -23.04
C PRO A 619 -32.77 -0.33 -24.27
N LEU A 620 -31.81 0.57 -24.11
CA LEU A 620 -30.91 1.00 -25.19
C LEU A 620 -30.05 -0.17 -25.72
N LEU A 621 -29.80 -1.19 -24.90
CA LEU A 621 -29.01 -2.37 -25.24
C LEU A 621 -29.84 -3.52 -25.84
N ASN A 622 -31.14 -3.32 -26.13
CA ASN A 622 -32.01 -4.40 -26.63
C ASN A 622 -31.46 -5.03 -27.93
N LYS A 623 -30.99 -4.24 -28.88
CA LYS A 623 -30.46 -4.77 -30.14
C LYS A 623 -29.13 -5.50 -29.95
N LEU A 624 -28.31 -5.02 -29.04
CA LEU A 624 -27.08 -5.71 -28.63
C LEU A 624 -27.43 -7.10 -28.06
N GLU A 625 -28.38 -7.15 -27.11
CA GLU A 625 -28.80 -8.42 -26.53
C GLU A 625 -29.36 -9.39 -27.58
N GLN A 626 -30.21 -8.88 -28.48
CA GLN A 626 -30.77 -9.67 -29.58
C GLN A 626 -29.71 -10.22 -30.54
N SER A 627 -28.65 -9.46 -30.82
CA SER A 627 -27.51 -9.97 -31.60
C SER A 627 -26.75 -11.10 -30.88
N LEU A 628 -26.59 -10.97 -29.57
CA LEU A 628 -26.00 -12.02 -28.74
C LEU A 628 -26.88 -13.27 -28.67
N VAL A 629 -28.18 -13.10 -28.55
CA VAL A 629 -29.18 -14.18 -28.62
C VAL A 629 -29.08 -14.93 -29.94
N LYS A 630 -28.94 -14.20 -31.05
CA LYS A 630 -28.73 -14.81 -32.38
C LYS A 630 -27.47 -15.64 -32.42
N LEU A 631 -26.36 -15.20 -31.81
CA LEU A 631 -25.13 -16.00 -31.74
C LEU A 631 -25.36 -17.33 -30.98
N VAL A 632 -26.21 -17.34 -29.92
CA VAL A 632 -26.57 -18.59 -29.25
C VAL A 632 -27.26 -19.57 -30.23
N GLU A 633 -28.20 -19.06 -31.01
CA GLU A 633 -28.93 -19.89 -31.97
C GLU A 633 -28.03 -20.42 -33.12
N ASP A 634 -27.26 -19.51 -33.71
CA ASP A 634 -26.39 -19.82 -34.87
C ASP A 634 -25.26 -20.80 -34.50
N THR A 635 -24.80 -20.80 -33.24
CA THR A 635 -23.69 -21.64 -32.76
C THR A 635 -24.11 -22.85 -31.93
N ASN A 636 -25.41 -23.13 -31.81
CA ASN A 636 -25.95 -24.09 -30.85
C ASN A 636 -25.34 -23.88 -29.44
N GLY A 637 -25.37 -22.62 -29.00
CA GLY A 637 -24.70 -22.09 -27.82
C GLY A 637 -25.43 -22.30 -26.49
N LEU A 638 -25.15 -21.40 -25.53
CA LEU A 638 -25.80 -21.37 -24.21
C LEU A 638 -26.05 -19.92 -23.81
N TYR A 639 -27.23 -19.65 -23.22
CA TYR A 639 -27.61 -18.38 -22.65
C TYR A 639 -27.62 -18.49 -21.13
N VAL A 640 -26.65 -17.87 -20.45
CA VAL A 640 -26.45 -17.99 -19.01
C VAL A 640 -27.23 -16.90 -18.29
N CYS A 641 -28.25 -17.27 -17.53
CA CYS A 641 -29.08 -16.37 -16.74
C CYS A 641 -28.52 -16.21 -15.31
N GLN A 642 -28.42 -14.96 -14.82
CA GLN A 642 -27.90 -14.66 -13.49
C GLN A 642 -28.80 -13.73 -12.66
N HIS A 643 -29.48 -12.78 -13.28
CA HIS A 643 -30.28 -11.70 -12.69
C HIS A 643 -31.03 -10.99 -13.82
N PRO A 644 -32.22 -10.39 -13.60
CA PRO A 644 -33.02 -10.41 -12.37
C PRO A 644 -33.81 -11.71 -12.19
N ILE A 645 -34.61 -11.78 -11.14
CA ILE A 645 -35.37 -13.00 -10.75
C ILE A 645 -36.22 -13.55 -11.88
N GLN A 646 -36.81 -12.71 -12.72
CA GLN A 646 -37.61 -13.16 -13.86
C GLN A 646 -36.78 -13.96 -14.88
N MET A 647 -35.51 -13.66 -15.03
CA MET A 647 -34.60 -14.44 -15.87
C MET A 647 -34.38 -15.84 -15.29
N LEU A 648 -34.29 -15.94 -13.95
CA LEU A 648 -34.23 -17.22 -13.25
C LEU A 648 -35.54 -18.00 -13.43
N ARG A 649 -36.69 -17.36 -13.24
CA ARG A 649 -38.02 -17.97 -13.45
C ARG A 649 -38.19 -18.46 -14.88
N LEU A 650 -37.80 -17.70 -15.88
CA LEU A 650 -37.84 -18.14 -17.29
C LEU A 650 -36.97 -19.38 -17.52
N SER A 651 -35.76 -19.41 -16.98
CA SER A 651 -34.87 -20.54 -17.11
C SER A 651 -35.31 -21.77 -16.32
N HIS A 652 -35.91 -21.60 -15.13
CA HIS A 652 -36.48 -22.67 -14.29
C HIS A 652 -37.86 -23.12 -14.75
N GLN A 653 -38.40 -22.54 -15.82
CA GLN A 653 -39.74 -22.86 -16.37
C GLN A 653 -40.87 -22.53 -15.42
N GLU A 654 -40.69 -21.55 -14.52
CA GLU A 654 -41.66 -21.07 -13.56
C GLU A 654 -42.61 -20.01 -14.18
N TYR A 655 -43.11 -20.24 -15.37
CA TYR A 655 -43.81 -19.26 -16.21
C TYR A 655 -45.08 -18.72 -15.55
N LYS A 656 -45.71 -19.48 -14.62
CA LYS A 656 -46.93 -19.08 -13.90
C LYS A 656 -46.67 -17.90 -12.97
N HIS A 657 -45.41 -17.66 -12.58
CA HIS A 657 -45.03 -16.59 -11.70
C HIS A 657 -44.52 -15.34 -12.45
N ILE A 658 -44.66 -15.33 -13.78
CA ILE A 658 -44.27 -14.18 -14.62
C ILE A 658 -45.53 -13.45 -15.08
N SER A 659 -45.63 -12.17 -14.78
CA SER A 659 -46.73 -11.33 -15.22
C SER A 659 -46.76 -11.17 -16.76
N LYS A 660 -47.93 -10.89 -17.34
CA LYS A 660 -48.02 -10.61 -18.78
C LYS A 660 -47.18 -9.39 -19.19
N SER A 661 -47.11 -8.39 -18.33
CA SER A 661 -46.26 -7.19 -18.55
C SER A 661 -44.78 -7.53 -18.55
N ASP A 662 -44.34 -8.34 -17.58
CA ASP A 662 -42.96 -8.80 -17.52
C ASP A 662 -42.60 -9.65 -18.74
N LEU A 663 -43.47 -10.62 -19.09
CA LEU A 663 -43.24 -11.45 -20.28
C LEU A 663 -43.05 -10.58 -21.54
N LEU A 664 -43.91 -9.58 -21.74
CA LEU A 664 -43.78 -8.70 -22.90
C LEU A 664 -42.46 -7.89 -22.85
N PHE A 665 -42.10 -7.40 -21.66
CA PHE A 665 -40.85 -6.66 -21.43
C PHE A 665 -39.64 -7.51 -21.75
N TYR A 666 -39.55 -8.73 -21.23
CA TYR A 666 -38.39 -9.62 -21.46
C TYR A 666 -38.32 -10.13 -22.89
N LYS A 667 -39.47 -10.40 -23.53
CA LYS A 667 -39.57 -10.75 -24.97
C LYS A 667 -39.03 -9.61 -25.82
N LYS A 668 -39.41 -8.37 -25.55
CA LYS A 668 -38.92 -7.20 -26.29
C LYS A 668 -37.40 -7.03 -26.17
N TYR A 669 -36.85 -7.36 -25.02
CA TYR A 669 -35.41 -7.28 -24.77
C TYR A 669 -34.65 -8.39 -25.47
N ILE A 670 -35.11 -9.65 -25.34
CA ILE A 670 -34.36 -10.84 -25.74
C ILE A 670 -34.73 -11.31 -27.16
N HIS A 671 -36.00 -11.52 -27.44
CA HIS A 671 -36.48 -12.10 -28.71
C HIS A 671 -37.88 -11.61 -29.08
N PRO A 672 -38.02 -10.41 -29.65
CA PRO A 672 -39.32 -9.75 -29.84
C PRO A 672 -40.23 -10.43 -30.85
N THR A 673 -39.71 -11.24 -31.74
CA THR A 673 -40.46 -11.87 -32.85
C THR A 673 -41.12 -13.19 -32.49
N LEU A 674 -40.72 -13.83 -31.38
CA LEU A 674 -41.30 -15.11 -30.94
C LEU A 674 -42.69 -14.90 -30.32
N ARG A 675 -43.62 -15.86 -30.54
CA ARG A 675 -44.85 -15.96 -29.76
C ARG A 675 -44.49 -16.47 -28.36
N ASP A 676 -45.40 -16.37 -27.40
CA ASP A 676 -45.15 -16.68 -25.98
C ASP A 676 -44.74 -18.15 -25.78
N ASP A 677 -45.40 -19.09 -26.43
CA ASP A 677 -45.08 -20.52 -26.40
C ASP A 677 -43.67 -20.78 -26.97
N ALA A 678 -43.37 -20.18 -28.10
CA ALA A 678 -42.06 -20.32 -28.73
C ALA A 678 -40.95 -19.67 -27.90
N PHE A 679 -41.22 -18.54 -27.21
CA PHE A 679 -40.29 -17.89 -26.30
C PHE A 679 -39.97 -18.75 -25.07
N PHE A 680 -40.96 -19.42 -24.48
CA PHE A 680 -40.74 -20.37 -23.39
C PHE A 680 -39.94 -21.60 -23.85
N HIS A 681 -40.24 -22.12 -25.06
CA HIS A 681 -39.44 -23.19 -25.65
C HIS A 681 -38.01 -22.79 -25.91
N TRP A 682 -37.78 -21.52 -26.33
CA TRP A 682 -36.45 -20.97 -26.50
C TRP A 682 -35.64 -21.01 -25.18
N PHE A 683 -36.22 -20.49 -24.06
CA PHE A 683 -35.57 -20.55 -22.76
C PHE A 683 -35.30 -21.98 -22.32
N ARG A 684 -36.25 -22.88 -22.44
CA ARG A 684 -36.05 -24.30 -22.11
C ARG A 684 -34.86 -24.94 -22.87
N ARG A 685 -34.64 -24.53 -24.10
CA ARG A 685 -33.61 -25.10 -24.96
C ARG A 685 -32.24 -24.48 -24.72
N TRP A 686 -32.15 -23.18 -24.56
CA TRP A 686 -30.91 -22.43 -24.67
C TRP A 686 -30.42 -21.84 -23.36
N SER A 687 -31.28 -21.69 -22.34
CA SER A 687 -30.89 -21.02 -21.12
C SER A 687 -30.48 -21.98 -20.00
N TYR A 688 -29.63 -21.46 -19.11
CA TYR A 688 -29.22 -22.16 -17.90
C TYR A 688 -28.90 -21.20 -16.77
N VAL A 689 -29.18 -21.63 -15.53
CA VAL A 689 -28.80 -20.95 -14.29
C VAL A 689 -27.84 -21.84 -13.52
N PHE A 690 -26.62 -21.35 -13.31
CA PHE A 690 -25.64 -22.10 -12.53
C PHE A 690 -25.81 -21.84 -11.04
N THR A 691 -25.85 -22.92 -10.26
CA THR A 691 -25.95 -22.93 -8.80
C THR A 691 -24.70 -23.55 -8.15
N SER A 692 -23.75 -24.04 -8.96
CA SER A 692 -22.49 -24.63 -8.54
C SER A 692 -21.34 -24.10 -9.39
N VAL A 693 -20.33 -23.51 -8.77
CA VAL A 693 -19.16 -22.95 -9.50
C VAL A 693 -18.33 -24.04 -10.18
N PRO A 694 -18.02 -25.19 -9.56
CA PRO A 694 -17.35 -26.30 -10.27
C PRO A 694 -18.10 -26.76 -11.52
N GLU A 695 -19.42 -26.86 -11.47
CA GLU A 695 -20.27 -27.19 -12.62
C GLU A 695 -20.17 -26.07 -13.67
N TRP A 696 -20.27 -24.83 -13.26
CA TRP A 696 -20.19 -23.67 -14.15
C TRP A 696 -18.88 -23.68 -14.95
N LEU A 697 -17.73 -23.77 -14.25
CA LEU A 697 -16.42 -23.81 -14.88
C LEU A 697 -16.27 -25.03 -15.82
N SER A 698 -16.73 -26.23 -15.41
CA SER A 698 -16.65 -27.43 -16.26
C SER A 698 -17.52 -27.32 -17.48
N THR A 699 -18.68 -26.64 -17.37
CA THR A 699 -19.58 -26.41 -18.51
C THR A 699 -18.98 -25.38 -19.47
N MET A 700 -18.43 -24.27 -18.97
CA MET A 700 -17.76 -23.25 -19.82
C MET A 700 -16.66 -23.85 -20.68
N LYS A 701 -15.91 -24.83 -20.21
CA LYS A 701 -14.88 -25.53 -21.01
C LYS A 701 -15.41 -26.18 -22.30
N ARG A 702 -16.71 -26.37 -22.45
CA ARG A 702 -17.36 -26.92 -23.65
C ARG A 702 -17.65 -25.89 -24.74
N PHE A 703 -17.40 -24.59 -24.44
CA PHE A 703 -17.61 -23.47 -25.36
C PHE A 703 -16.27 -22.92 -25.83
N ASP A 704 -16.25 -22.32 -27.00
CA ASP A 704 -15.05 -21.78 -27.62
C ASP A 704 -14.89 -20.28 -27.31
N LEU A 705 -16.00 -19.62 -26.91
CA LEU A 705 -16.06 -18.19 -26.59
C LEU A 705 -17.14 -17.93 -25.54
N VAL A 706 -16.87 -17.02 -24.60
CA VAL A 706 -17.84 -16.48 -23.62
C VAL A 706 -17.94 -14.98 -23.78
N VAL A 707 -19.15 -14.45 -23.94
CA VAL A 707 -19.37 -13.01 -24.13
C VAL A 707 -20.58 -12.57 -23.33
N GLY A 708 -20.56 -11.33 -22.82
CA GLY A 708 -21.74 -10.72 -22.20
C GLY A 708 -21.45 -9.51 -21.34
N THR A 709 -22.50 -8.95 -20.77
CA THR A 709 -22.42 -7.69 -20.01
C THR A 709 -22.28 -7.91 -18.49
N ARG A 710 -22.23 -9.17 -18.01
CA ARG A 710 -22.06 -9.48 -16.58
C ARG A 710 -20.70 -10.08 -16.31
N ILE A 711 -19.85 -9.28 -15.66
CA ILE A 711 -18.42 -9.59 -15.46
C ILE A 711 -18.17 -10.97 -14.83
N HIS A 712 -18.94 -11.41 -13.81
CA HIS A 712 -18.69 -12.70 -13.17
C HIS A 712 -19.01 -13.90 -14.07
N GLY A 713 -19.97 -13.77 -14.99
CA GLY A 713 -20.19 -14.79 -16.00
C GLY A 713 -19.07 -14.86 -17.03
N VAL A 714 -18.53 -13.72 -17.45
CA VAL A 714 -17.35 -13.63 -18.30
C VAL A 714 -16.12 -14.18 -17.58
N MET A 715 -15.96 -13.87 -16.30
CA MET A 715 -14.90 -14.42 -15.44
C MET A 715 -14.96 -15.94 -15.32
N ALA A 716 -16.15 -16.54 -15.28
CA ALA A 716 -16.27 -17.99 -15.29
C ALA A 716 -15.66 -18.59 -16.57
N GLY A 717 -15.82 -17.93 -17.71
CA GLY A 717 -15.14 -18.28 -18.97
C GLY A 717 -13.61 -18.17 -18.86
N ILE A 718 -13.10 -17.01 -18.42
CA ILE A 718 -11.67 -16.77 -18.20
C ILE A 718 -11.07 -17.83 -17.27
N GLN A 719 -11.69 -18.07 -16.11
CA GLN A 719 -11.18 -19.04 -15.13
C GLN A 719 -11.30 -20.51 -15.60
N ALA A 720 -12.18 -20.77 -16.55
CA ALA A 720 -12.26 -22.06 -17.23
C ALA A 720 -11.23 -22.21 -18.38
N GLY A 721 -10.41 -21.19 -18.66
CA GLY A 721 -9.46 -21.21 -19.76
C GLY A 721 -10.13 -21.04 -21.14
N VAL A 722 -11.23 -20.30 -21.21
CA VAL A 722 -12.00 -20.06 -22.44
C VAL A 722 -11.82 -18.59 -22.88
N PRO A 723 -11.60 -18.32 -24.17
CA PRO A 723 -11.66 -16.98 -24.73
C PRO A 723 -12.92 -16.25 -24.27
N SER A 724 -12.77 -15.04 -23.73
CA SER A 724 -13.90 -14.32 -23.17
C SER A 724 -13.77 -12.80 -23.36
N VAL A 725 -14.89 -12.13 -23.62
CA VAL A 725 -14.97 -10.69 -23.82
C VAL A 725 -16.11 -10.10 -22.97
N CYS A 726 -15.83 -9.04 -22.23
CA CYS A 726 -16.83 -8.30 -21.45
C CYS A 726 -17.32 -7.07 -22.21
N LEU A 727 -18.64 -6.92 -22.29
CA LEU A 727 -19.31 -5.72 -22.81
C LEU A 727 -19.70 -4.86 -21.60
N CYS A 728 -18.91 -3.85 -21.28
CA CYS A 728 -19.06 -3.06 -20.05
C CYS A 728 -20.29 -2.15 -20.12
N ILE A 729 -21.10 -2.13 -19.05
CA ILE A 729 -22.35 -1.38 -18.96
C ILE A 729 -22.36 -0.31 -17.85
N ASP A 730 -21.42 -0.38 -16.94
CA ASP A 730 -21.30 0.51 -15.79
C ASP A 730 -19.83 0.64 -15.34
N SER A 731 -19.57 1.58 -14.42
CA SER A 731 -18.23 1.82 -13.86
C SER A 731 -17.62 0.57 -13.24
N ARG A 732 -18.43 -0.24 -12.57
CA ARG A 732 -18.03 -1.46 -11.89
C ARG A 732 -17.50 -2.53 -12.84
N THR A 733 -18.20 -2.74 -13.98
CA THR A 733 -17.75 -3.71 -14.99
C THR A 733 -16.49 -3.22 -15.70
N LEU A 734 -16.39 -1.92 -15.97
CA LEU A 734 -15.23 -1.30 -16.59
C LEU A 734 -13.99 -1.37 -15.69
N GLU A 735 -14.07 -0.87 -14.45
CA GLU A 735 -12.91 -0.86 -13.55
C GLU A 735 -12.36 -2.26 -13.24
N LEU A 736 -13.27 -3.27 -13.15
CA LEU A 736 -12.83 -4.67 -12.96
C LEU A 736 -12.09 -5.20 -14.17
N CYS A 737 -12.57 -4.91 -15.39
CA CYS A 737 -11.91 -5.31 -16.62
C CYS A 737 -10.53 -4.65 -16.76
N GLU A 738 -10.44 -3.35 -16.47
CA GLU A 738 -9.18 -2.60 -16.49
C GLU A 738 -8.19 -3.12 -15.43
N THR A 739 -8.66 -3.25 -14.19
CA THR A 739 -7.80 -3.71 -13.07
C THR A 739 -7.28 -5.12 -13.30
N MET A 740 -8.11 -6.04 -13.81
CA MET A 740 -7.74 -7.44 -14.04
C MET A 740 -7.25 -7.72 -15.47
N MET A 741 -7.18 -6.68 -16.33
CA MET A 741 -6.77 -6.78 -17.73
C MET A 741 -7.60 -7.80 -18.53
N ILE A 742 -8.92 -7.75 -18.39
CA ILE A 742 -9.86 -8.61 -19.13
C ILE A 742 -10.23 -7.94 -20.44
N PRO A 743 -10.31 -8.68 -21.58
CA PRO A 743 -10.79 -8.14 -22.84
C PRO A 743 -12.18 -7.50 -22.72
N HIS A 744 -12.30 -6.24 -23.08
CA HIS A 744 -13.54 -5.49 -22.93
C HIS A 744 -13.68 -4.34 -23.90
N VAL A 745 -14.93 -3.93 -24.06
CA VAL A 745 -15.35 -2.68 -24.73
C VAL A 745 -16.60 -2.15 -24.04
N SER A 746 -16.95 -0.90 -24.30
CA SER A 746 -18.25 -0.35 -23.88
C SER A 746 -19.40 -1.00 -24.65
N ALA A 747 -20.40 -1.51 -23.94
CA ALA A 747 -21.64 -2.02 -24.57
C ALA A 747 -22.38 -0.93 -25.36
N PHE A 748 -22.21 0.34 -25.01
CA PHE A 748 -22.86 1.49 -25.65
C PHE A 748 -22.27 1.83 -27.02
N ASP A 749 -21.10 1.28 -27.35
CA ASP A 749 -20.51 1.41 -28.70
C ASP A 749 -21.20 0.46 -29.70
N TYR A 750 -21.99 -0.51 -29.22
CA TYR A 750 -22.64 -1.56 -30.00
C TYR A 750 -24.17 -1.54 -29.90
N LEU A 751 -24.78 -0.36 -29.84
CA LEU A 751 -26.25 -0.19 -29.70
C LEU A 751 -27.06 -0.83 -30.84
N ASN A 752 -26.46 -1.07 -32.02
CA ASN A 752 -27.10 -1.73 -33.13
C ASN A 752 -26.87 -3.26 -33.22
N GLY A 753 -26.15 -3.81 -32.26
CA GLY A 753 -25.75 -5.21 -32.20
C GLY A 753 -24.25 -5.37 -32.44
N ILE A 754 -23.73 -6.56 -32.16
CA ILE A 754 -22.33 -6.97 -32.32
C ILE A 754 -22.25 -8.27 -33.09
N THR A 755 -21.25 -8.43 -33.93
CA THR A 755 -20.99 -9.64 -34.70
C THR A 755 -19.88 -10.48 -34.06
N LEU A 756 -19.77 -11.74 -34.50
CA LEU A 756 -18.68 -12.62 -34.03
C LEU A 756 -17.31 -12.10 -34.46
N GLU A 757 -17.19 -11.51 -35.64
CA GLU A 757 -15.96 -10.93 -36.18
C GLU A 757 -15.50 -9.73 -35.35
N GLU A 758 -16.41 -8.87 -34.91
CA GLU A 758 -16.10 -7.74 -34.04
C GLU A 758 -15.64 -8.21 -32.65
N ILE A 759 -16.30 -9.22 -32.08
CA ILE A 759 -15.89 -9.83 -30.81
C ILE A 759 -14.48 -10.44 -30.94
N ASP A 760 -14.21 -11.09 -32.05
CA ASP A 760 -12.91 -11.69 -32.33
C ASP A 760 -11.82 -10.63 -32.50
N PHE A 761 -12.14 -9.56 -33.16
CA PHE A 761 -11.23 -8.42 -33.29
C PHE A 761 -10.88 -7.84 -31.91
N ILE A 762 -11.86 -7.60 -31.02
CA ILE A 762 -11.63 -7.13 -29.66
C ILE A 762 -10.68 -8.07 -28.91
N PHE A 763 -10.96 -9.37 -28.98
CA PHE A 763 -10.12 -10.38 -28.34
C PHE A 763 -8.68 -10.39 -28.88
N SER A 764 -8.48 -10.21 -30.18
CA SER A 764 -7.17 -10.24 -30.86
C SER A 764 -6.26 -9.10 -30.49
N GLN A 765 -6.82 -7.94 -30.04
CA GLN A 765 -6.06 -6.77 -29.65
C GLN A 765 -5.50 -6.88 -28.23
N TRP A 766 -5.81 -7.94 -27.48
CA TRP A 766 -5.48 -8.04 -26.07
C TRP A 766 -4.08 -8.60 -25.81
N ASP A 767 -3.33 -7.97 -24.90
CA ASP A 767 -2.01 -8.47 -24.47
C ASP A 767 -2.14 -9.55 -23.39
N TRP A 768 -2.12 -10.79 -23.82
CA TRP A 768 -2.24 -11.95 -22.94
C TRP A 768 -1.00 -12.23 -22.08
N ASN A 769 0.17 -11.69 -22.44
CA ASN A 769 1.35 -11.77 -21.58
C ASN A 769 1.20 -10.77 -20.41
N ALA A 770 0.80 -9.54 -20.72
CA ALA A 770 0.51 -8.54 -19.71
C ALA A 770 -0.63 -8.98 -18.77
N PHE A 771 -1.66 -9.68 -19.29
CA PHE A 771 -2.70 -10.30 -18.47
C PHE A 771 -2.11 -11.31 -17.46
N ASP A 772 -1.26 -12.23 -17.90
CA ASP A 772 -0.64 -13.22 -17.02
C ASP A 772 0.26 -12.57 -15.95
N ASP A 773 1.07 -11.58 -16.34
CA ASP A 773 1.93 -10.83 -15.42
C ASP A 773 1.11 -10.03 -14.38
N ASN A 774 0.08 -9.33 -14.84
CA ASN A 774 -0.81 -8.55 -13.96
C ASN A 774 -1.55 -9.45 -12.97
N ARG A 775 -2.00 -10.62 -13.40
CA ARG A 775 -2.68 -11.59 -12.54
C ARG A 775 -1.78 -12.06 -11.39
N GLN A 776 -0.48 -12.26 -11.63
CA GLN A 776 0.51 -12.58 -10.60
C GLN A 776 0.76 -11.38 -9.66
N ILE A 777 0.82 -10.15 -10.20
CA ILE A 777 0.97 -8.93 -9.40
C ILE A 777 -0.22 -8.79 -8.45
N LEU A 778 -1.45 -8.95 -8.97
CA LEU A 778 -2.66 -8.86 -8.16
C LEU A 778 -2.73 -9.98 -7.10
N ALA A 779 -2.30 -11.21 -7.43
CA ALA A 779 -2.24 -12.31 -6.47
C ALA A 779 -1.29 -11.99 -5.30
N ARG A 780 -0.12 -11.41 -5.57
CA ARG A 780 0.82 -10.97 -4.52
C ARG A 780 0.23 -9.87 -3.65
N ARG A 781 -0.40 -8.84 -4.25
CA ARG A 781 -1.09 -7.77 -3.51
C ARG A 781 -2.21 -8.32 -2.63
N PHE A 782 -2.96 -9.27 -3.16
CA PHE A 782 -4.04 -9.91 -2.42
C PHE A 782 -3.50 -10.73 -1.24
N ALA A 783 -2.44 -11.50 -1.45
CA ALA A 783 -1.78 -12.24 -0.37
C ALA A 783 -1.18 -11.31 0.68
N GLU A 784 -0.56 -10.20 0.28
CA GLU A 784 -0.05 -9.19 1.20
C GLU A 784 -1.19 -8.58 2.03
N PHE A 785 -2.29 -8.17 1.37
CA PHE A 785 -3.48 -7.66 2.05
C PHE A 785 -4.00 -8.65 3.11
N PHE A 786 -4.12 -9.94 2.76
CA PHE A 786 -4.56 -10.97 3.71
C PHE A 786 -3.55 -11.15 4.84
N ASN A 787 -2.30 -11.23 4.49
CA ASN A 787 -1.20 -11.37 5.42
C ASN A 787 -1.15 -10.24 6.45
N GLU A 788 -1.31 -8.99 6.03
CA GLU A 788 -1.33 -7.83 6.93
C GLU A 788 -2.56 -7.83 7.86
N ASN A 789 -3.64 -8.50 7.44
CA ASN A 789 -4.83 -8.74 8.25
C ASN A 789 -4.78 -10.07 9.04
N GLN A 790 -3.61 -10.68 9.19
CA GLN A 790 -3.37 -11.91 9.95
C GLN A 790 -4.12 -13.13 9.39
N LEU A 791 -4.33 -13.18 8.09
CA LEU A 791 -4.93 -14.28 7.35
C LEU A 791 -3.92 -14.88 6.37
N GLU A 792 -4.01 -16.16 6.10
CA GLU A 792 -3.22 -16.86 5.07
C GLU A 792 -4.04 -17.05 3.80
N VAL A 793 -3.38 -17.06 2.63
CA VAL A 793 -4.00 -17.41 1.35
C VAL A 793 -3.71 -18.85 0.97
N PHE A 794 -4.70 -19.51 0.36
CA PHE A 794 -4.65 -20.90 -0.07
C PHE A 794 -5.02 -21.03 -1.56
N GLY A 795 -5.07 -22.26 -2.03
CA GLY A 795 -5.55 -22.61 -3.37
C GLY A 795 -4.75 -21.96 -4.50
N ALA A 796 -5.44 -21.59 -5.56
CA ALA A 796 -4.85 -21.03 -6.76
C ALA A 796 -4.11 -19.69 -6.49
N CYS A 797 -4.60 -18.86 -5.56
CA CYS A 797 -3.93 -17.62 -5.20
C CYS A 797 -2.53 -17.89 -4.64
N LYS A 798 -2.39 -18.88 -3.74
CA LYS A 798 -1.09 -19.31 -3.20
C LYS A 798 -0.20 -19.88 -4.31
N SER A 799 -0.75 -20.73 -5.18
CA SER A 799 -0.01 -21.30 -6.32
C SER A 799 0.59 -20.20 -7.22
N LEU A 800 -0.18 -19.14 -7.53
CA LEU A 800 0.26 -18.03 -8.37
C LEU A 800 1.38 -17.18 -7.76
N ILE A 801 1.67 -17.34 -6.48
CA ILE A 801 2.75 -16.62 -5.78
C ILE A 801 3.99 -17.50 -5.66
N GLU A 802 3.83 -18.80 -5.43
CA GLU A 802 4.88 -19.75 -5.08
C GLU A 802 5.61 -20.34 -6.29
N CYS A 803 5.07 -20.23 -7.51
CA CYS A 803 5.73 -20.82 -8.66
C CYS A 803 7.05 -20.11 -9.00
N LYS A 804 8.10 -20.89 -9.03
CA LYS A 804 9.43 -20.46 -9.48
C LYS A 804 9.41 -20.34 -11.00
N LYS A 805 9.83 -19.18 -11.55
CA LYS A 805 10.17 -19.03 -12.97
C LYS A 805 11.29 -19.97 -13.34
#